data_64354d1fa398a4347186fc667f7d6c36
#
_entry.id   64354d1fa398a4347186fc667f7d6c36
#
_cell.length_a   1.000
_cell.length_b   1.000
_cell.length_c   1.000
_cell.angle_alpha   90.00
_cell.angle_beta   90.00
_cell.angle_gamma   90.00
#
_symmetry.space_group_name_H-M   'P 1'
#
loop_
_entity.id
_entity.type
_entity.pdbx_description
1 polymer ?
#
loop_
_entity_poly.entity_id
_entity_poly.type
_entity_poly.pdbx_seq_one_letter_code
_entity_poly.pdbx_strand_id
1 'polypeptide(L)'
;MGRYFETYYNKITYPIDSVESRGLRNAQLGAIHAIASFFTINKKDAAIVIMPTGSGKTAVLMLVPYLIRKKRVLVVTSSKMVRGQISEDFLNLRTLCVANVFNTSMKKPKVFEMEHLYTKEMHKSLEQADVIVATPSCALSLSESDWAKKNIDLVEVDEAHHTPAKTWQQILVNLSTSTHVLFTATPFRLDRKELSGEIIFDYPLSKAYEDGIFGEIQFVPVENSENNDLSIAKRAEEVLLNDRKAGYEHYLMVRTDTKLKADALEVLYRDNTSLKLSKVDSSMNNSKVKYIIEKLHLGELDGVICVDMLGEGYDFPNLKIAAIHVPHKSLASTLQFIGRFARTNTSNIGTAKFIAVNNEELEIENNLLYSKDAVWQDMIIGMSEGKNKRELESRSYYKEYMVDDKSILKNVPLQAIRPNCHVKIFRSMDFDIDAEFPEICNVAGRILRNKKENTIVGIGLDYISPLWMGSGQKINLEYILYIIHYQPDTHMLYIYSQKHSEALYDELVSSFCDSYNPIPKYEIYKVLGELKDFEIFNSGMLSKQSQSGESYRIMAGSDVSDAIDKDSGRMYSAGHAFCKAVDISEETITIGYSSASKVWSSAYKELKDYIQWCDDLGRKIENKKIKVKTNTNFDFLPQPKALVEYPKDIFYADFSAETYNCNPVIKYHDKDLNYKYYRLTDAVITIKKCEKQKITIEVSIDDLIELLECDLKARYKSYGNIFTICLGREEISLSSFFTEQPLIYKTVADTTIMGIDVIEGDFEGKLFNDSIIEGIEWDNYKTVLDLEFRKDDKDTR
;
A
#
# COMPACT_ATOMS: atom_id res chain seq x y z
N MET A 1 17.32 31.58 -38.21
CA MET A 1 17.71 30.26 -38.75
C MET A 1 16.63 29.24 -38.40
N GLY A 2 16.37 28.40 -39.31
CA GLY A 2 15.14 27.62 -39.54
C GLY A 2 14.54 26.86 -38.38
N ARG A 3 13.27 27.02 -38.28
CA ARG A 3 12.35 26.23 -37.50
C ARG A 3 12.03 24.99 -38.32
N TYR A 4 12.94 24.00 -38.34
CA TYR A 4 12.81 22.82 -39.18
C TYR A 4 11.45 22.11 -38.95
N PHE A 5 11.11 21.77 -37.73
CA PHE A 5 9.88 21.04 -37.39
C PHE A 5 8.64 21.88 -37.72
N GLU A 6 8.65 23.18 -37.45
CA GLU A 6 7.54 24.09 -37.79
C GLU A 6 7.34 24.20 -39.29
N THR A 7 8.41 24.16 -40.06
CA THR A 7 8.36 24.26 -41.54
C THR A 7 7.78 22.99 -42.15
N TYR A 8 8.08 21.84 -41.56
CA TYR A 8 7.74 20.55 -42.16
C TYR A 8 6.58 19.79 -41.45
N TYR A 9 5.93 20.40 -40.41
CA TYR A 9 4.83 19.72 -39.73
C TYR A 9 3.67 19.34 -40.66
N ASN A 10 3.39 20.15 -41.67
CA ASN A 10 2.29 19.93 -42.62
C ASN A 10 2.63 18.84 -43.68
N LYS A 11 3.81 18.26 -43.60
CA LYS A 11 4.22 17.16 -44.48
C LYS A 11 3.98 15.78 -43.83
N ILE A 12 3.55 15.75 -42.58
CA ILE A 12 3.22 14.50 -41.91
C ILE A 12 1.97 13.91 -42.57
N THR A 13 2.04 12.65 -42.90
CA THR A 13 0.90 11.81 -43.24
C THR A 13 0.67 10.77 -42.14
N TYR A 14 -0.55 10.31 -41.97
CA TYR A 14 -0.94 9.34 -40.94
C TYR A 14 -1.45 8.05 -41.60
N PRO A 15 -0.61 7.32 -42.36
CA PRO A 15 -1.01 6.06 -42.94
C PRO A 15 -1.23 5.03 -41.83
N ILE A 16 -2.30 4.28 -41.96
CA ILE A 16 -2.62 3.18 -41.03
C ILE A 16 -1.87 1.92 -41.50
N ASP A 17 -1.22 1.23 -40.58
CA ASP A 17 -0.57 -0.04 -40.84
C ASP A 17 -1.59 -1.09 -41.28
N SER A 18 -1.33 -1.79 -42.39
CA SER A 18 -2.19 -2.83 -42.95
C SER A 18 -1.37 -3.94 -43.60
N VAL A 19 -2.03 -5.02 -43.95
CA VAL A 19 -1.41 -6.14 -44.66
C VAL A 19 -0.84 -5.70 -46.02
N GLU A 20 -1.47 -4.71 -46.66
CA GLU A 20 -1.12 -4.25 -48.01
C GLU A 20 -0.07 -3.12 -47.97
N SER A 21 -0.02 -2.33 -46.93
CA SER A 21 0.83 -1.16 -46.84
C SER A 21 1.29 -0.89 -45.43
N ARG A 22 2.58 -0.74 -45.22
CA ARG A 22 3.12 -0.31 -43.92
C ARG A 22 2.69 1.10 -43.58
N GLY A 23 2.32 1.29 -42.31
CA GLY A 23 1.87 2.56 -41.78
C GLY A 23 2.21 2.69 -40.28
N LEU A 24 1.50 3.60 -39.62
CA LEU A 24 1.56 3.77 -38.20
C LEU A 24 0.62 2.75 -37.56
N ARG A 25 1.11 2.05 -36.55
CA ARG A 25 0.35 1.10 -35.75
C ARG A 25 -0.66 1.82 -34.86
N ASN A 26 -1.69 1.13 -34.40
CA ASN A 26 -2.70 1.68 -33.48
C ASN A 26 -2.08 2.35 -32.25
N ALA A 27 -1.10 1.70 -31.63
CA ALA A 27 -0.37 2.26 -30.49
C ALA A 27 0.30 3.61 -30.81
N GLN A 28 0.88 3.74 -32.00
CA GLN A 28 1.56 4.96 -32.44
C GLN A 28 0.54 6.07 -32.76
N LEU A 29 -0.53 5.75 -33.48
CA LEU A 29 -1.60 6.70 -33.81
C LEU A 29 -2.27 7.21 -32.53
N GLY A 30 -2.62 6.32 -31.60
CA GLY A 30 -3.22 6.70 -30.33
C GLY A 30 -2.33 7.64 -29.54
N ALA A 31 -1.03 7.32 -29.41
CA ALA A 31 -0.06 8.17 -28.71
C ALA A 31 0.08 9.56 -29.38
N ILE A 32 0.18 9.62 -30.69
CA ILE A 32 0.29 10.88 -31.47
C ILE A 32 -0.93 11.77 -31.24
N HIS A 33 -2.14 11.22 -31.32
CA HIS A 33 -3.36 11.98 -31.10
C HIS A 33 -3.50 12.44 -29.65
N ALA A 34 -3.13 11.61 -28.67
CA ALA A 34 -3.14 11.99 -27.26
C ALA A 34 -2.17 13.15 -26.98
N ILE A 35 -0.94 13.09 -27.51
CA ILE A 35 0.06 14.15 -27.39
C ILE A 35 -0.44 15.45 -28.05
N ALA A 36 -0.94 15.37 -29.26
CA ALA A 36 -1.46 16.54 -29.97
C ALA A 36 -2.61 17.19 -29.22
N SER A 37 -3.58 16.40 -28.73
CA SER A 37 -4.71 16.87 -27.93
C SER A 37 -4.24 17.56 -26.65
N PHE A 38 -3.36 16.90 -25.90
CA PHE A 38 -2.86 17.41 -24.62
C PHE A 38 -2.21 18.79 -24.72
N PHE A 39 -1.33 18.99 -25.69
CA PHE A 39 -0.63 20.28 -25.86
C PHE A 39 -1.50 21.34 -26.59
N THR A 40 -2.55 20.95 -27.30
CA THR A 40 -3.50 21.88 -27.92
C THR A 40 -4.29 22.66 -26.87
N ILE A 41 -4.62 22.03 -25.73
CA ILE A 41 -5.30 22.72 -24.62
C ILE A 41 -4.32 23.45 -23.69
N ASN A 42 -3.08 23.65 -24.13
CA ASN A 42 -2.05 24.47 -23.49
C ASN A 42 -1.67 24.04 -22.05
N LYS A 43 -1.67 22.72 -21.79
CA LYS A 43 -1.18 22.18 -20.52
C LYS A 43 0.32 22.34 -20.40
N LYS A 44 0.77 22.69 -19.18
CA LYS A 44 2.19 22.90 -18.86
C LYS A 44 2.86 21.69 -18.23
N ASP A 45 2.06 20.71 -17.81
CA ASP A 45 2.57 19.49 -17.18
C ASP A 45 3.33 18.64 -18.19
N ALA A 46 4.23 17.80 -17.69
CA ALA A 46 4.89 16.81 -18.54
C ALA A 46 3.87 15.76 -19.00
N ALA A 47 3.91 15.40 -20.28
CA ALA A 47 3.06 14.37 -20.86
C ALA A 47 3.75 13.00 -20.71
N ILE A 48 3.11 12.04 -20.06
CA ILE A 48 3.60 10.66 -19.93
C ILE A 48 2.86 9.77 -20.90
N VAL A 49 3.63 9.05 -21.73
CA VAL A 49 3.13 8.12 -22.75
C VAL A 49 3.62 6.72 -22.41
N ILE A 50 2.68 5.85 -22.08
CA ILE A 50 2.96 4.45 -21.75
C ILE A 50 2.73 3.61 -23.00
N MET A 51 3.80 2.98 -23.48
CA MET A 51 3.76 2.10 -24.64
C MET A 51 4.67 0.89 -24.39
N PRO A 52 4.22 -0.34 -24.58
CA PRO A 52 5.06 -1.53 -24.45
C PRO A 52 6.32 -1.46 -25.30
N THR A 53 7.38 -2.13 -24.85
CA THR A 53 8.62 -2.25 -25.63
C THR A 53 8.32 -2.96 -26.96
N GLY A 54 8.73 -2.37 -28.07
CA GLY A 54 8.46 -2.94 -29.42
C GLY A 54 7.20 -2.40 -30.11
N SER A 55 6.34 -1.64 -29.42
CA SER A 55 5.17 -1.00 -30.03
C SER A 55 5.51 0.18 -30.96
N GLY A 56 6.80 0.55 -31.05
CA GLY A 56 7.28 1.61 -31.96
C GLY A 56 7.34 3.00 -31.30
N LYS A 57 7.69 3.10 -30.03
CA LYS A 57 7.92 4.37 -29.28
C LYS A 57 8.81 5.35 -30.06
N THR A 58 9.87 4.85 -30.70
CA THR A 58 10.81 5.69 -31.46
C THR A 58 10.15 6.52 -32.57
N ALA A 59 9.19 5.94 -33.29
CA ALA A 59 8.48 6.68 -34.33
C ALA A 59 7.63 7.81 -33.74
N VAL A 60 6.98 7.58 -32.61
CA VAL A 60 6.20 8.60 -31.90
C VAL A 60 7.13 9.71 -31.42
N LEU A 61 8.23 9.35 -30.73
CA LEU A 61 9.27 10.28 -30.28
C LEU A 61 9.77 11.16 -31.42
N MET A 62 10.07 10.58 -32.58
CA MET A 62 10.51 11.34 -33.75
C MET A 62 9.45 12.29 -34.31
N LEU A 63 8.15 12.00 -34.12
CA LEU A 63 7.04 12.82 -34.63
C LEU A 63 6.65 13.96 -33.70
N VAL A 64 6.85 13.83 -32.38
CA VAL A 64 6.44 14.84 -31.39
C VAL A 64 6.96 16.24 -31.72
N PRO A 65 8.25 16.47 -32.05
CA PRO A 65 8.73 17.81 -32.35
C PRO A 65 7.97 18.50 -33.51
N TYR A 66 7.53 17.72 -34.51
CA TYR A 66 6.69 18.24 -35.60
C TYR A 66 5.28 18.55 -35.13
N LEU A 67 4.65 17.62 -34.41
CA LEU A 67 3.27 17.75 -33.93
C LEU A 67 3.05 19.02 -33.13
N ILE A 68 3.97 19.30 -32.22
CA ILE A 68 3.88 20.48 -31.34
C ILE A 68 4.73 21.66 -31.81
N ARG A 69 5.28 21.57 -33.02
CA ARG A 69 5.97 22.64 -33.76
C ARG A 69 7.12 23.31 -32.98
N LYS A 70 7.98 22.50 -32.39
CA LYS A 70 9.11 22.97 -31.59
C LYS A 70 10.31 23.32 -32.49
N LYS A 71 11.17 24.21 -31.97
CA LYS A 71 12.37 24.62 -32.69
C LYS A 71 13.52 23.64 -32.54
N ARG A 72 13.73 23.20 -31.28
CA ARG A 72 14.84 22.32 -30.90
C ARG A 72 14.46 21.36 -29.82
N VAL A 73 14.74 20.10 -30.06
CA VAL A 73 14.47 19.04 -29.11
C VAL A 73 15.75 18.50 -28.49
N LEU A 74 15.73 18.27 -27.18
CA LEU A 74 16.69 17.45 -26.45
C LEU A 74 16.07 16.09 -26.20
N VAL A 75 16.64 15.04 -26.78
CA VAL A 75 16.26 13.66 -26.50
C VAL A 75 17.24 13.05 -25.50
N VAL A 76 16.73 12.63 -24.35
CA VAL A 76 17.53 11.99 -23.30
C VAL A 76 17.29 10.49 -23.36
N THR A 77 18.36 9.72 -23.52
CA THR A 77 18.31 8.26 -23.70
C THR A 77 19.04 7.55 -22.58
N SER A 78 18.61 6.34 -22.24
CA SER A 78 19.17 5.56 -21.14
C SER A 78 20.60 5.09 -21.35
N SER A 79 21.03 4.88 -22.60
CA SER A 79 22.36 4.33 -22.92
C SER A 79 23.03 4.97 -24.14
N LYS A 80 24.34 4.80 -24.23
CA LYS A 80 25.12 5.26 -25.40
C LYS A 80 24.68 4.58 -26.70
N MET A 81 24.24 3.34 -26.65
CA MET A 81 23.79 2.57 -27.79
C MET A 81 22.46 3.10 -28.32
N VAL A 82 21.47 3.33 -27.42
CA VAL A 82 20.20 3.94 -27.78
C VAL A 82 20.38 5.37 -28.29
N ARG A 83 21.32 6.14 -27.72
CA ARG A 83 21.67 7.47 -28.20
C ARG A 83 22.10 7.44 -29.70
N GLY A 84 23.05 6.57 -30.05
CA GLY A 84 23.49 6.42 -31.42
C GLY A 84 22.38 5.98 -32.38
N GLN A 85 21.54 5.03 -31.95
CA GLN A 85 20.41 4.55 -32.74
C GLN A 85 19.38 5.65 -33.02
N ILE A 86 18.95 6.39 -31.97
CA ILE A 86 18.01 7.50 -32.13
C ILE A 86 18.60 8.64 -32.97
N SER A 87 19.90 8.93 -32.79
CA SER A 87 20.61 9.89 -33.63
C SER A 87 20.58 9.52 -35.12
N GLU A 88 20.85 8.25 -35.42
CA GLU A 88 20.81 7.73 -36.79
C GLU A 88 19.40 7.73 -37.38
N ASP A 89 18.39 7.35 -36.58
CA ASP A 89 16.98 7.38 -36.98
C ASP A 89 16.53 8.82 -37.37
N PHE A 90 16.87 9.82 -36.58
CA PHE A 90 16.60 11.23 -36.92
C PHE A 90 17.40 11.70 -38.15
N LEU A 91 18.68 11.33 -38.27
CA LEU A 91 19.53 11.67 -39.43
C LEU A 91 18.98 11.13 -40.73
N ASN A 92 18.41 9.93 -40.70
CA ASN A 92 17.96 9.23 -41.89
C ASN A 92 16.46 9.31 -42.12
N LEU A 93 15.66 9.58 -41.06
CA LEU A 93 14.20 9.50 -41.05
C LEU A 93 13.68 8.11 -41.45
N ARG A 94 14.55 7.07 -41.35
CA ARG A 94 14.27 5.74 -41.89
C ARG A 94 12.99 5.15 -41.32
N THR A 95 12.83 5.19 -40.03
CA THR A 95 11.66 4.65 -39.33
C THR A 95 10.36 5.28 -39.84
N LEU A 96 10.34 6.61 -40.03
CA LEU A 96 9.16 7.34 -40.49
C LEU A 96 8.93 7.18 -42.02
N CYS A 97 9.98 7.02 -42.79
CA CYS A 97 9.84 6.71 -44.22
C CYS A 97 9.34 5.30 -44.47
N VAL A 98 9.81 4.32 -43.70
CA VAL A 98 9.31 2.92 -43.75
C VAL A 98 7.83 2.83 -43.35
N ALA A 99 7.40 3.66 -42.42
CA ALA A 99 5.98 3.79 -42.04
C ALA A 99 5.18 4.70 -42.98
N ASN A 100 5.74 5.12 -44.14
CA ASN A 100 5.08 6.01 -45.08
C ASN A 100 4.56 7.34 -44.50
N VAL A 101 5.09 7.77 -43.37
CA VAL A 101 4.76 9.06 -42.74
C VAL A 101 5.39 10.19 -43.56
N PHE A 102 6.61 9.99 -43.99
CA PHE A 102 7.34 10.91 -44.89
C PHE A 102 7.79 10.22 -46.17
N ASN A 103 7.87 11.02 -47.21
CA ASN A 103 8.52 10.59 -48.42
C ASN A 103 10.05 10.54 -48.21
N THR A 104 10.76 9.63 -48.87
CA THR A 104 12.21 9.47 -48.79
C THR A 104 13.00 10.72 -49.24
N SER A 105 12.39 11.59 -50.05
CA SER A 105 12.93 12.88 -50.48
C SER A 105 12.78 13.99 -49.42
N MET A 106 12.18 13.71 -48.29
CA MET A 106 12.02 14.66 -47.18
C MET A 106 13.38 15.22 -46.75
N LYS A 107 13.50 16.54 -46.63
CA LYS A 107 14.69 17.13 -46.04
C LYS A 107 14.83 16.67 -44.59
N LYS A 108 16.05 16.31 -44.23
CA LYS A 108 16.36 15.73 -42.92
C LYS A 108 16.71 16.81 -41.89
N PRO A 109 16.43 16.59 -40.56
CA PRO A 109 16.86 17.52 -39.53
C PRO A 109 18.39 17.47 -39.33
N LYS A 110 18.95 18.51 -38.75
CA LYS A 110 20.32 18.49 -38.27
C LYS A 110 20.39 17.92 -36.88
N VAL A 111 21.12 16.84 -36.73
CA VAL A 111 21.25 16.13 -35.44
C VAL A 111 22.65 16.38 -34.86
N PHE A 112 22.70 16.66 -33.59
CA PHE A 112 23.93 16.70 -32.79
C PHE A 112 23.89 15.56 -31.75
N GLU A 113 24.70 14.54 -31.97
CA GLU A 113 24.92 13.48 -30.99
C GLU A 113 25.95 13.94 -29.97
N MET A 114 25.50 14.04 -28.70
CA MET A 114 26.33 14.55 -27.62
C MET A 114 27.07 13.43 -26.91
N GLU A 115 28.36 13.24 -27.28
CA GLU A 115 29.20 12.15 -26.73
C GLU A 115 29.94 12.52 -25.45
N HIS A 116 30.16 13.81 -25.24
CA HIS A 116 30.93 14.36 -24.13
C HIS A 116 30.10 15.36 -23.33
N LEU A 117 30.56 15.70 -22.11
CA LEU A 117 29.97 16.76 -21.32
C LEU A 117 30.04 18.09 -22.07
N TYR A 118 29.05 18.95 -21.77
CA TYR A 118 28.93 20.24 -22.42
C TYR A 118 30.18 21.13 -22.23
N THR A 119 30.63 21.72 -23.33
CA THR A 119 31.65 22.77 -23.33
C THR A 119 31.20 23.93 -24.23
N LYS A 120 31.74 25.13 -23.98
CA LYS A 120 31.38 26.32 -24.78
C LYS A 120 31.75 26.15 -26.28
N GLU A 121 32.72 25.33 -26.61
CA GLU A 121 33.17 25.05 -27.98
C GLU A 121 32.06 24.36 -28.81
N MET A 122 31.17 23.63 -28.14
CA MET A 122 30.03 22.96 -28.79
C MET A 122 28.95 23.94 -29.29
N HIS A 123 28.95 25.21 -28.85
CA HIS A 123 27.90 26.18 -29.18
C HIS A 123 27.60 26.26 -30.67
N LYS A 124 28.61 26.32 -31.50
CA LYS A 124 28.43 26.46 -32.95
C LYS A 124 27.68 25.27 -33.56
N SER A 125 27.95 24.07 -33.07
CA SER A 125 27.27 22.85 -33.51
C SER A 125 25.85 22.77 -32.92
N LEU A 126 25.69 23.10 -31.65
CA LEU A 126 24.40 23.16 -30.99
C LEU A 126 23.43 24.19 -31.59
N GLU A 127 23.93 25.34 -32.00
CA GLU A 127 23.12 26.36 -32.70
C GLU A 127 22.57 25.91 -34.03
N GLN A 128 23.29 25.02 -34.72
CA GLN A 128 22.87 24.48 -36.00
C GLN A 128 21.96 23.27 -35.87
N ALA A 129 21.93 22.61 -34.70
CA ALA A 129 21.16 21.41 -34.49
C ALA A 129 19.67 21.72 -34.32
N ASP A 130 18.82 20.89 -34.93
CA ASP A 130 17.37 20.82 -34.69
C ASP A 130 17.09 19.79 -33.62
N VAL A 131 17.89 18.71 -33.53
CA VAL A 131 17.82 17.61 -32.57
C VAL A 131 19.17 17.47 -31.86
N ILE A 132 19.10 17.36 -30.53
CA ILE A 132 20.24 17.02 -29.69
C ILE A 132 19.92 15.71 -29.01
N VAL A 133 20.76 14.70 -29.13
CA VAL A 133 20.58 13.39 -28.48
C VAL A 133 21.72 13.18 -27.50
N ALA A 134 21.35 12.92 -26.22
CA ALA A 134 22.31 12.85 -25.12
C ALA A 134 21.98 11.74 -24.13
N THR A 135 23.02 11.21 -23.48
CA THR A 135 22.86 10.39 -22.28
C THR A 135 22.59 11.28 -21.06
N PRO A 136 22.06 10.76 -19.90
CA PRO A 136 21.67 11.58 -18.77
C PRO A 136 22.77 12.50 -18.24
N SER A 137 24.00 12.03 -18.13
CA SER A 137 25.15 12.84 -17.67
C SER A 137 25.48 13.99 -18.63
N CYS A 138 25.44 13.74 -19.93
CA CYS A 138 25.64 14.77 -20.94
C CYS A 138 24.47 15.76 -20.97
N ALA A 139 23.23 15.26 -20.90
CA ALA A 139 22.05 16.11 -20.86
C ALA A 139 22.00 16.98 -19.60
N LEU A 140 22.40 16.45 -18.43
CA LEU A 140 22.51 17.24 -17.20
C LEU A 140 23.50 18.39 -17.37
N SER A 141 24.72 18.09 -17.81
CA SER A 141 25.75 19.12 -18.06
C SER A 141 25.30 20.20 -19.06
N LEU A 142 24.55 19.81 -20.09
CA LEU A 142 23.97 20.78 -21.04
C LEU A 142 22.87 21.61 -20.40
N SER A 143 21.96 20.99 -19.60
CA SER A 143 20.81 21.63 -19.00
C SER A 143 21.16 22.70 -17.97
N GLU A 144 22.35 22.63 -17.38
CA GLU A 144 22.90 23.66 -16.48
C GLU A 144 23.27 24.94 -17.19
N SER A 145 23.51 24.89 -18.50
CA SER A 145 23.92 26.06 -19.28
C SER A 145 22.79 27.03 -19.55
N ASP A 146 23.07 28.34 -19.52
CA ASP A 146 22.12 29.37 -19.93
C ASP A 146 21.71 29.26 -21.39
N TRP A 147 22.59 28.70 -22.23
CA TRP A 147 22.28 28.42 -23.61
C TRP A 147 21.13 27.42 -23.77
N ALA A 148 21.16 26.31 -23.05
CA ALA A 148 20.12 25.28 -23.09
C ALA A 148 18.77 25.80 -22.61
N LYS A 149 18.74 26.53 -21.48
CA LYS A 149 17.54 27.13 -20.93
C LYS A 149 16.82 28.09 -21.88
N LYS A 150 17.57 28.75 -22.76
CA LYS A 150 17.04 29.69 -23.77
C LYS A 150 16.70 29.07 -25.10
N ASN A 151 17.34 27.97 -25.48
CA ASN A 151 17.32 27.44 -26.83
C ASN A 151 16.68 26.08 -27.00
N ILE A 152 16.46 25.31 -25.89
CA ILE A 152 15.76 24.03 -25.92
C ILE A 152 14.32 24.30 -25.47
N ASP A 153 13.36 23.99 -26.34
CA ASP A 153 11.93 24.18 -26.05
C ASP A 153 11.13 22.87 -25.99
N LEU A 154 11.78 21.72 -26.19
CA LEU A 154 11.25 20.39 -25.99
C LEU A 154 12.30 19.47 -25.39
N VAL A 155 11.93 18.74 -24.36
CA VAL A 155 12.70 17.64 -23.79
C VAL A 155 11.88 16.37 -23.92
N GLU A 156 12.44 15.39 -24.57
CA GLU A 156 11.89 14.04 -24.68
C GLU A 156 12.77 13.09 -23.90
N VAL A 157 12.15 12.23 -23.12
CA VAL A 157 12.86 11.24 -22.32
C VAL A 157 12.40 9.85 -22.73
N ASP A 158 13.32 9.06 -23.26
CA ASP A 158 13.09 7.64 -23.50
C ASP A 158 13.41 6.83 -22.23
N GLU A 159 12.63 5.79 -21.99
CA GLU A 159 12.64 4.98 -20.76
C GLU A 159 12.53 5.83 -19.46
N ALA A 160 11.47 6.63 -19.43
CA ALA A 160 11.24 7.65 -18.41
C ALA A 160 11.09 7.12 -16.97
N HIS A 161 10.90 5.81 -16.78
CA HIS A 161 10.93 5.21 -15.43
C HIS A 161 12.26 5.44 -14.69
N HIS A 162 13.31 5.90 -15.37
CA HIS A 162 14.55 6.37 -14.75
C HIS A 162 14.49 7.82 -14.24
N THR A 163 13.52 8.65 -14.66
CA THR A 163 13.46 10.08 -14.33
C THR A 163 13.41 10.44 -12.85
N PRO A 164 12.87 9.63 -11.93
CA PRO A 164 12.94 9.89 -10.49
C PRO A 164 14.35 9.85 -9.89
N ALA A 165 15.36 9.37 -10.61
CA ALA A 165 16.75 9.50 -10.17
C ALA A 165 17.19 10.98 -10.22
N LYS A 166 18.03 11.40 -9.27
CA LYS A 166 18.44 12.82 -9.09
C LYS A 166 18.89 13.49 -10.40
N THR A 167 19.70 12.81 -11.20
CA THR A 167 20.24 13.33 -12.48
C THR A 167 19.11 13.67 -13.45
N TRP A 168 18.15 12.80 -13.61
CA TRP A 168 17.04 12.97 -14.52
C TRP A 168 16.08 14.07 -14.06
N GLN A 169 15.74 14.08 -12.76
CA GLN A 169 14.91 15.13 -12.17
C GLN A 169 15.56 16.51 -12.36
N GLN A 170 16.88 16.61 -12.15
CA GLN A 170 17.58 17.86 -12.28
C GLN A 170 17.55 18.39 -13.71
N ILE A 171 17.60 17.51 -14.74
CA ILE A 171 17.46 17.93 -16.14
C ILE A 171 16.09 18.58 -16.35
N LEU A 172 15.02 17.96 -15.89
CA LEU A 172 13.65 18.49 -16.05
C LEU A 172 13.46 19.80 -15.28
N VAL A 173 14.02 19.90 -14.08
CA VAL A 173 13.99 21.14 -13.28
C VAL A 173 14.77 22.26 -13.97
N ASN A 174 15.99 22.00 -14.46
CA ASN A 174 16.82 22.99 -15.13
C ASN A 174 16.16 23.52 -16.42
N LEU A 175 15.39 22.68 -17.10
CA LEU A 175 14.67 22.98 -18.36
C LEU A 175 13.15 23.09 -18.13
N SER A 176 12.71 23.57 -16.96
CA SER A 176 11.30 23.67 -16.57
C SER A 176 10.45 24.58 -17.48
N THR A 177 11.07 25.44 -18.26
CA THR A 177 10.40 26.27 -19.26
C THR A 177 10.14 25.55 -20.59
N SER A 178 10.79 24.41 -20.82
CA SER A 178 10.61 23.57 -22.00
C SER A 178 9.37 22.68 -21.83
N THR A 179 8.80 22.23 -22.95
CA THR A 179 7.78 21.18 -22.96
C THR A 179 8.44 19.84 -22.70
N HIS A 180 7.80 18.98 -21.89
CA HIS A 180 8.34 17.67 -21.56
C HIS A 180 7.43 16.56 -22.04
N VAL A 181 7.97 15.55 -22.71
CA VAL A 181 7.29 14.32 -23.12
C VAL A 181 8.11 13.11 -22.63
N LEU A 182 7.49 12.27 -21.85
CA LEU A 182 8.13 11.14 -21.17
C LEU A 182 7.58 9.84 -21.72
N PHE A 183 8.44 9.02 -22.33
CA PHE A 183 8.08 7.71 -22.87
C PHE A 183 8.54 6.60 -21.94
N THR A 184 7.68 5.65 -21.66
CA THR A 184 8.04 4.47 -20.87
C THR A 184 7.20 3.26 -21.27
N ALA A 185 7.74 2.07 -21.06
CA ALA A 185 6.97 0.82 -21.15
C ALA A 185 6.31 0.47 -19.80
N THR A 186 6.86 0.98 -18.70
CA THR A 186 6.44 0.67 -17.33
C THR A 186 6.40 1.97 -16.51
N PRO A 187 5.22 2.46 -16.11
CA PRO A 187 5.10 3.69 -15.32
C PRO A 187 5.47 3.50 -13.85
N PHE A 188 5.59 2.26 -13.38
CA PHE A 188 5.87 1.89 -12.01
C PHE A 188 7.34 1.54 -11.78
N ARG A 189 7.82 1.76 -10.54
CA ARG A 189 9.21 1.51 -10.13
C ARG A 189 9.27 0.72 -8.84
N LEU A 190 10.39 0.01 -8.62
CA LEU A 190 10.64 -0.70 -7.37
C LEU A 190 10.81 0.26 -6.18
N ASP A 191 11.39 1.45 -6.39
CA ASP A 191 11.55 2.47 -5.36
C ASP A 191 10.28 3.33 -5.15
N ARG A 192 9.20 3.01 -5.87
CA ARG A 192 7.87 3.63 -5.77
C ARG A 192 7.85 5.16 -5.93
N LYS A 193 8.89 5.72 -6.53
CA LYS A 193 8.91 7.14 -6.87
C LYS A 193 8.09 7.40 -8.11
N GLU A 194 7.22 8.40 -8.03
CA GLU A 194 6.33 8.79 -9.11
C GLU A 194 7.08 9.47 -10.25
N LEU A 195 6.67 9.21 -11.47
CA LEU A 195 7.02 10.02 -12.63
C LEU A 195 6.24 11.33 -12.57
N SER A 196 6.94 12.46 -12.53
CA SER A 196 6.29 13.77 -12.52
C SER A 196 5.66 14.06 -13.89
N GLY A 197 4.34 14.26 -13.92
CA GLY A 197 3.58 14.55 -15.12
C GLY A 197 2.22 13.89 -15.16
N GLU A 198 1.48 14.09 -16.24
CA GLU A 198 0.17 13.49 -16.49
C GLU A 198 0.29 12.31 -17.45
N ILE A 199 -0.25 11.14 -17.08
CA ILE A 199 -0.38 10.02 -18.00
C ILE A 199 -1.50 10.36 -18.99
N ILE A 200 -1.11 10.60 -20.22
CA ILE A 200 -2.02 11.03 -21.29
C ILE A 200 -2.39 9.89 -22.22
N PHE A 201 -1.59 8.83 -22.22
CA PHE A 201 -1.81 7.66 -23.05
C PHE A 201 -1.22 6.42 -22.38
N ASP A 202 -2.00 5.36 -22.30
CA ASP A 202 -1.59 4.04 -21.87
C ASP A 202 -2.09 3.01 -22.89
N TYR A 203 -1.15 2.34 -23.57
CA TYR A 203 -1.46 1.29 -24.53
C TYR A 203 -1.40 -0.07 -23.84
N PRO A 204 -2.55 -0.72 -23.63
CA PRO A 204 -2.60 -1.99 -22.90
C PRO A 204 -1.78 -3.07 -23.57
N LEU A 205 -1.14 -3.93 -22.78
CA LEU A 205 -0.37 -5.05 -23.27
C LEU A 205 -1.25 -6.07 -24.02
N SER A 206 -2.49 -6.28 -23.55
CA SER A 206 -3.50 -7.10 -24.24
C SER A 206 -3.74 -6.62 -25.68
N LYS A 207 -3.85 -5.30 -25.88
CA LYS A 207 -4.00 -4.70 -27.21
C LYS A 207 -2.77 -4.90 -28.09
N ALA A 208 -1.57 -4.92 -27.51
CA ALA A 208 -0.36 -5.19 -28.25
C ALA A 208 -0.32 -6.65 -28.76
N TYR A 209 -0.90 -7.60 -28.03
CA TYR A 209 -1.10 -8.96 -28.51
C TYR A 209 -2.21 -9.05 -29.57
N GLU A 210 -3.36 -8.43 -29.36
CA GLU A 210 -4.46 -8.39 -30.34
C GLU A 210 -4.04 -7.78 -31.66
N ASP A 211 -3.26 -6.70 -31.65
CA ASP A 211 -2.74 -6.04 -32.83
C ASP A 211 -1.55 -6.78 -33.49
N GLY A 212 -1.19 -7.92 -32.95
CA GLY A 212 -0.10 -8.76 -33.47
C GLY A 212 1.29 -8.12 -33.34
N ILE A 213 1.47 -7.14 -32.44
CA ILE A 213 2.79 -6.57 -32.11
C ILE A 213 3.64 -7.61 -31.38
N PHE A 214 2.98 -8.40 -30.52
CA PHE A 214 3.55 -9.50 -29.78
C PHE A 214 2.94 -10.82 -30.24
N GLY A 215 3.78 -11.85 -30.32
CA GLY A 215 3.37 -13.22 -30.56
C GLY A 215 3.33 -14.04 -29.29
N GLU A 216 2.91 -15.27 -29.42
CA GLU A 216 2.79 -16.21 -28.32
C GLU A 216 4.12 -16.47 -27.61
N ILE A 217 4.04 -16.69 -26.31
CA ILE A 217 5.17 -17.00 -25.43
C ILE A 217 4.94 -18.38 -24.81
N GLN A 218 5.92 -19.26 -24.98
CA GLN A 218 5.92 -20.59 -24.41
C GLN A 218 6.98 -20.70 -23.31
N PHE A 219 6.55 -21.10 -22.12
CA PHE A 219 7.47 -21.49 -21.06
C PHE A 219 7.88 -22.96 -21.25
N VAL A 220 9.18 -23.23 -21.19
CA VAL A 220 9.77 -24.57 -21.30
C VAL A 220 10.44 -24.90 -19.97
N PRO A 221 9.76 -25.54 -19.03
CA PRO A 221 10.31 -25.85 -17.74
C PRO A 221 11.45 -26.89 -17.83
N VAL A 222 12.45 -26.70 -16.98
CA VAL A 222 13.54 -27.64 -16.72
C VAL A 222 13.39 -28.13 -15.29
N GLU A 223 13.36 -29.42 -15.09
CA GLU A 223 13.26 -30.01 -13.75
C GLU A 223 14.51 -29.68 -12.92
N ASN A 224 14.30 -29.46 -11.62
CA ASN A 224 15.37 -29.14 -10.69
C ASN A 224 16.36 -30.31 -10.58
N SER A 225 17.66 -30.02 -10.69
CA SER A 225 18.73 -31.01 -10.70
C SER A 225 19.94 -30.53 -9.90
N GLU A 226 20.89 -31.41 -9.61
CA GLU A 226 22.14 -31.02 -8.95
C GLU A 226 22.93 -29.96 -9.74
N ASN A 227 22.78 -29.92 -11.07
CA ASN A 227 23.41 -28.92 -11.92
C ASN A 227 22.40 -28.30 -12.87
N ASN A 228 21.61 -27.35 -12.37
CA ASN A 228 20.58 -26.64 -13.12
C ASN A 228 21.14 -25.92 -14.34
N ASP A 229 22.33 -25.36 -14.26
CA ASP A 229 22.92 -24.65 -15.40
C ASP A 229 23.19 -25.60 -16.58
N LEU A 230 23.67 -26.81 -16.32
CA LEU A 230 23.90 -27.81 -17.34
C LEU A 230 22.57 -28.30 -17.96
N SER A 231 21.57 -28.52 -17.14
CA SER A 231 20.23 -28.93 -17.58
C SER A 231 19.56 -27.87 -18.47
N ILE A 232 19.64 -26.58 -18.09
CA ILE A 232 19.17 -25.47 -18.93
C ILE A 232 19.94 -25.40 -20.24
N ALA A 233 21.28 -25.53 -20.23
CA ALA A 233 22.11 -25.47 -21.44
C ALA A 233 21.76 -26.58 -22.44
N LYS A 234 21.61 -27.81 -21.94
CA LYS A 234 21.20 -28.97 -22.80
C LYS A 234 19.80 -28.78 -23.38
N ARG A 235 18.87 -28.30 -22.55
CA ARG A 235 17.48 -28.05 -23.02
C ARG A 235 17.46 -26.92 -24.05
N ALA A 236 18.27 -25.88 -23.88
CA ALA A 236 18.37 -24.77 -24.81
C ALA A 236 18.94 -25.22 -26.17
N GLU A 237 19.97 -26.09 -26.18
CA GLU A 237 20.51 -26.70 -27.38
C GLU A 237 19.44 -27.53 -28.11
N GLU A 238 18.75 -28.39 -27.40
CA GLU A 238 17.68 -29.22 -27.95
C GLU A 238 16.56 -28.39 -28.61
N VAL A 239 16.07 -27.36 -27.90
CA VAL A 239 15.00 -26.47 -28.39
C VAL A 239 15.45 -25.71 -29.63
N LEU A 240 16.67 -25.13 -29.62
CA LEU A 240 17.21 -24.39 -30.78
C LEU A 240 17.38 -25.29 -32.00
N LEU A 241 17.92 -26.49 -31.82
CA LEU A 241 18.13 -27.42 -32.92
C LEU A 241 16.80 -27.93 -33.49
N ASN A 242 15.79 -28.16 -32.66
CA ASN A 242 14.45 -28.56 -33.08
C ASN A 242 13.76 -27.46 -33.89
N ASP A 243 13.87 -26.21 -33.46
CA ASP A 243 13.31 -25.05 -34.16
C ASP A 243 13.95 -24.87 -35.53
N ARG A 244 15.29 -25.03 -35.64
CA ARG A 244 16.01 -24.98 -36.91
C ARG A 244 15.61 -26.13 -37.83
N LYS A 245 15.39 -27.33 -37.32
CA LYS A 245 14.86 -28.46 -38.13
C LYS A 245 13.44 -28.19 -38.63
N ALA A 246 12.65 -27.41 -37.88
CA ALA A 246 11.32 -26.97 -38.27
C ALA A 246 11.34 -25.78 -39.28
N GLY A 247 12.52 -25.28 -39.62
CA GLY A 247 12.69 -24.21 -40.60
C GLY A 247 12.70 -22.79 -40.09
N TYR A 248 12.79 -22.64 -38.75
CA TYR A 248 12.92 -21.31 -38.15
C TYR A 248 14.37 -20.88 -38.03
N GLU A 249 14.64 -19.61 -38.29
CA GLU A 249 15.97 -18.99 -38.08
C GLU A 249 16.06 -18.39 -36.67
N HIS A 250 15.93 -19.23 -35.64
CA HIS A 250 16.01 -18.79 -34.28
C HIS A 250 17.44 -18.74 -33.75
N TYR A 251 17.65 -17.79 -32.81
CA TYR A 251 18.89 -17.63 -32.08
C TYR A 251 18.63 -17.63 -30.58
N LEU A 252 19.66 -18.01 -29.82
CA LEU A 252 19.61 -18.15 -28.38
C LEU A 252 20.14 -16.90 -27.66
N MET A 253 19.43 -16.47 -26.64
CA MET A 253 19.97 -15.57 -25.62
C MET A 253 20.06 -16.30 -24.29
N VAL A 254 21.26 -16.37 -23.74
CA VAL A 254 21.51 -16.87 -22.39
C VAL A 254 21.55 -15.69 -21.42
N ARG A 255 20.67 -15.68 -20.43
CA ARG A 255 20.56 -14.59 -19.44
C ARG A 255 21.12 -15.00 -18.08
N THR A 256 21.97 -14.12 -17.51
CA THR A 256 22.43 -14.22 -16.12
C THR A 256 22.53 -12.84 -15.47
N ASP A 257 22.81 -12.77 -14.18
CA ASP A 257 22.85 -11.55 -13.36
C ASP A 257 24.28 -10.99 -13.14
N THR A 258 25.31 -11.82 -13.28
CA THR A 258 26.70 -11.42 -12.98
C THR A 258 27.67 -11.77 -14.10
N LYS A 259 28.75 -10.97 -14.23
CA LYS A 259 29.81 -11.23 -15.21
C LYS A 259 30.56 -12.54 -14.94
N LEU A 260 30.81 -12.85 -13.66
CA LEU A 260 31.45 -14.11 -13.26
C LEU A 260 30.59 -15.32 -13.68
N LYS A 261 29.29 -15.22 -13.48
CA LYS A 261 28.37 -16.27 -13.91
C LYS A 261 28.33 -16.38 -15.45
N ALA A 262 28.38 -15.25 -16.18
CA ALA A 262 28.44 -15.26 -17.62
C ALA A 262 29.72 -15.92 -18.15
N ASP A 263 30.87 -15.67 -17.52
CA ASP A 263 32.15 -16.33 -17.86
C ASP A 263 32.07 -17.84 -17.62
N ALA A 264 31.49 -18.26 -16.50
CA ALA A 264 31.28 -19.66 -16.19
C ALA A 264 30.33 -20.34 -17.19
N LEU A 265 29.24 -19.67 -17.58
CA LEU A 265 28.29 -20.15 -18.56
C LEU A 265 28.89 -20.25 -19.97
N GLU A 266 29.75 -19.31 -20.38
CA GLU A 266 30.46 -19.38 -21.67
C GLU A 266 31.31 -20.66 -21.76
N VAL A 267 32.04 -21.00 -20.69
CA VAL A 267 32.79 -22.25 -20.60
C VAL A 267 31.84 -23.46 -20.60
N LEU A 268 30.76 -23.41 -19.79
CA LEU A 268 29.81 -24.53 -19.69
C LEU A 268 29.15 -24.86 -21.04
N TYR A 269 28.69 -23.84 -21.77
CA TYR A 269 28.07 -24.05 -23.08
C TYR A 269 29.06 -24.56 -24.09
N ARG A 270 30.29 -24.01 -24.14
CA ARG A 270 31.34 -24.45 -25.05
C ARG A 270 31.74 -25.91 -24.82
N ASP A 271 31.86 -26.34 -23.57
CA ASP A 271 32.38 -27.66 -23.22
C ASP A 271 31.27 -28.75 -23.25
N ASN A 272 29.99 -28.36 -23.16
CA ASN A 272 28.87 -29.33 -23.03
C ASN A 272 27.83 -29.25 -24.15
N THR A 273 27.89 -28.27 -25.06
CA THR A 273 26.97 -28.13 -26.19
C THR A 273 27.72 -27.89 -27.50
N SER A 274 27.03 -28.03 -28.63
CA SER A 274 27.56 -27.73 -29.95
C SER A 274 27.39 -26.25 -30.31
N LEU A 275 26.78 -25.42 -29.45
CA LEU A 275 26.39 -24.04 -29.71
C LEU A 275 27.59 -23.09 -29.67
N LYS A 276 27.69 -22.21 -30.63
CA LYS A 276 28.68 -21.14 -30.68
C LYS A 276 28.08 -19.87 -30.09
N LEU A 277 28.40 -19.58 -28.86
CA LEU A 277 27.94 -18.40 -28.15
C LEU A 277 29.07 -17.40 -27.92
N SER A 278 28.74 -16.13 -27.81
CA SER A 278 29.68 -15.08 -27.41
C SER A 278 29.08 -14.23 -26.28
N LYS A 279 29.93 -13.90 -25.32
CA LYS A 279 29.51 -13.06 -24.20
C LYS A 279 29.37 -11.58 -24.62
N VAL A 280 28.36 -10.92 -24.09
CA VAL A 280 28.14 -9.47 -24.19
C VAL A 280 27.85 -8.89 -22.80
N ASP A 281 28.69 -7.97 -22.33
CA ASP A 281 28.52 -7.32 -21.03
C ASP A 281 28.86 -5.81 -21.07
N SER A 282 28.53 -5.08 -19.98
CA SER A 282 28.65 -3.63 -19.86
C SER A 282 30.07 -3.09 -19.89
N SER A 283 31.09 -3.93 -19.74
CA SER A 283 32.50 -3.51 -19.82
C SER A 283 33.04 -3.48 -21.24
N MET A 284 32.30 -4.04 -22.19
CA MET A 284 32.71 -4.06 -23.59
C MET A 284 32.52 -2.71 -24.26
N ASN A 285 33.45 -2.32 -25.14
CA ASN A 285 33.28 -1.14 -25.96
C ASN A 285 32.24 -1.39 -27.07
N ASN A 286 31.62 -0.32 -27.53
CA ASN A 286 30.57 -0.39 -28.58
C ASN A 286 31.02 -1.09 -29.88
N SER A 287 32.28 -0.97 -30.24
CA SER A 287 32.80 -1.61 -31.47
C SER A 287 32.83 -3.13 -31.34
N LYS A 288 33.22 -3.64 -30.17
CA LYS A 288 33.19 -5.09 -29.86
C LYS A 288 31.77 -5.65 -29.84
N VAL A 289 30.85 -4.92 -29.21
CA VAL A 289 29.43 -5.31 -29.18
C VAL A 289 28.85 -5.35 -30.61
N LYS A 290 29.09 -4.30 -31.41
CA LYS A 290 28.65 -4.26 -32.81
C LYS A 290 29.23 -5.42 -33.64
N TYR A 291 30.49 -5.76 -33.44
CA TYR A 291 31.13 -6.89 -34.11
C TYR A 291 30.49 -8.25 -33.75
N ILE A 292 30.16 -8.47 -32.46
CA ILE A 292 29.46 -9.70 -32.02
C ILE A 292 28.08 -9.78 -32.67
N ILE A 293 27.37 -8.66 -32.70
CA ILE A 293 26.04 -8.55 -33.32
C ILE A 293 26.10 -8.83 -34.83
N GLU A 294 27.10 -8.30 -35.50
CA GLU A 294 27.33 -8.55 -36.94
C GLU A 294 27.57 -10.07 -37.21
N LYS A 295 28.38 -10.71 -36.37
CA LYS A 295 28.56 -12.16 -36.43
C LYS A 295 27.29 -12.96 -36.21
N LEU A 296 26.44 -12.48 -35.30
CA LEU A 296 25.13 -13.09 -35.05
C LEU A 296 24.22 -12.95 -36.29
N HIS A 297 24.22 -11.78 -36.94
CA HIS A 297 23.48 -11.55 -38.22
C HIS A 297 24.00 -12.38 -39.39
N LEU A 298 25.31 -12.64 -39.42
CA LEU A 298 25.93 -13.48 -40.44
C LEU A 298 25.73 -15.00 -40.17
N GLY A 299 25.10 -15.37 -39.04
CA GLY A 299 24.91 -16.77 -38.67
C GLY A 299 26.19 -17.47 -38.21
N GLU A 300 27.26 -16.72 -37.90
CA GLU A 300 28.53 -17.28 -37.38
C GLU A 300 28.40 -17.68 -35.92
N LEU A 301 27.40 -17.12 -35.19
CA LEU A 301 27.06 -17.45 -33.80
C LEU A 301 25.64 -17.98 -33.75
N ASP A 302 25.40 -18.90 -32.80
CA ASP A 302 24.08 -19.47 -32.47
C ASP A 302 23.31 -18.61 -31.46
N GLY A 303 24.03 -17.74 -30.76
CA GLY A 303 23.43 -16.90 -29.74
C GLY A 303 24.44 -16.07 -28.97
N VAL A 304 23.95 -15.41 -27.92
CA VAL A 304 24.75 -14.56 -27.04
C VAL A 304 24.49 -14.87 -25.56
N ILE A 305 25.49 -14.68 -24.71
CA ILE A 305 25.38 -14.72 -23.27
C ILE A 305 25.42 -13.29 -22.75
N CYS A 306 24.37 -12.86 -22.05
CA CYS A 306 24.25 -11.49 -21.59
C CYS A 306 24.06 -11.37 -20.07
N VAL A 307 24.64 -10.31 -19.50
CA VAL A 307 24.45 -9.87 -18.14
C VAL A 307 23.62 -8.59 -18.18
N ASP A 308 22.32 -8.68 -17.91
CA ASP A 308 21.35 -7.56 -17.84
C ASP A 308 21.41 -6.50 -18.97
N MET A 309 22.43 -6.54 -19.81
CA MET A 309 22.81 -5.47 -20.75
C MET A 309 22.02 -5.39 -22.04
N LEU A 310 21.47 -6.49 -22.50
CA LEU A 310 20.64 -6.46 -23.71
C LEU A 310 19.20 -5.99 -23.39
N GLY A 311 19.01 -5.45 -22.18
CA GLY A 311 17.79 -4.79 -21.71
C GLY A 311 17.43 -3.54 -22.51
N GLU A 312 18.37 -2.78 -23.11
CA GLU A 312 18.07 -1.54 -23.82
C GLU A 312 18.87 -1.39 -25.10
N GLY A 313 18.19 -1.04 -26.20
CA GLY A 313 18.82 -0.59 -27.46
C GLY A 313 19.21 -1.65 -28.47
N TYR A 314 18.91 -2.95 -28.23
CA TYR A 314 19.22 -3.99 -29.22
C TYR A 314 17.97 -4.60 -29.82
N ASP A 315 17.83 -4.56 -31.12
CA ASP A 315 16.70 -5.14 -31.87
C ASP A 315 17.20 -6.24 -32.83
N PHE A 316 16.93 -7.50 -32.43
CA PHE A 316 17.17 -8.66 -33.26
C PHE A 316 15.96 -9.60 -33.18
N PRO A 317 15.01 -9.49 -34.12
CA PRO A 317 13.73 -10.19 -34.06
C PRO A 317 13.84 -11.72 -33.97
N ASN A 318 14.90 -12.30 -34.51
CA ASN A 318 15.14 -13.74 -34.54
C ASN A 318 15.71 -14.30 -33.22
N LEU A 319 15.98 -13.48 -32.20
CA LEU A 319 16.21 -13.96 -30.84
C LEU A 319 14.87 -14.41 -30.26
N LYS A 320 14.60 -15.72 -30.39
CA LYS A 320 13.32 -16.31 -29.99
C LYS A 320 13.44 -17.31 -28.85
N ILE A 321 14.64 -17.70 -28.50
CA ILE A 321 14.88 -18.64 -27.41
C ILE A 321 15.68 -17.95 -26.31
N ALA A 322 15.14 -17.94 -25.11
CA ALA A 322 15.80 -17.39 -23.93
C ALA A 322 16.10 -18.51 -22.93
N ALA A 323 17.37 -18.74 -22.64
CA ALA A 323 17.80 -19.59 -21.52
C ALA A 323 18.06 -18.73 -20.29
N ILE A 324 17.22 -18.87 -19.30
CA ILE A 324 17.21 -18.03 -18.09
C ILE A 324 17.87 -18.81 -16.95
N HIS A 325 19.15 -18.57 -16.73
CA HIS A 325 19.92 -19.17 -15.62
C HIS A 325 19.66 -18.51 -14.27
N VAL A 326 19.31 -17.22 -14.31
CA VAL A 326 18.87 -16.46 -13.14
C VAL A 326 17.63 -15.66 -13.48
N PRO A 327 16.46 -15.94 -12.90
CA PRO A 327 15.23 -15.21 -13.17
C PRO A 327 15.29 -13.74 -12.75
N HIS A 328 14.52 -12.89 -13.44
CA HIS A 328 14.26 -11.52 -12.97
C HIS A 328 13.35 -11.56 -11.74
N LYS A 329 13.64 -10.69 -10.77
CA LYS A 329 12.84 -10.54 -9.53
C LYS A 329 11.81 -9.42 -9.61
N SER A 330 11.72 -8.70 -10.74
CA SER A 330 10.78 -7.59 -10.91
C SER A 330 9.99 -7.71 -12.21
N LEU A 331 8.73 -7.32 -12.15
CA LEU A 331 7.86 -7.29 -13.33
C LEU A 331 8.39 -6.36 -14.42
N ALA A 332 8.89 -5.17 -14.05
CA ALA A 332 9.41 -4.22 -15.03
C ALA A 332 10.55 -4.81 -15.88
N SER A 333 11.54 -5.44 -15.23
CA SER A 333 12.64 -6.10 -15.95
C SER A 333 12.16 -7.29 -16.77
N THR A 334 11.19 -8.05 -16.25
CA THR A 334 10.58 -9.18 -16.98
C THR A 334 9.86 -8.69 -18.25
N LEU A 335 9.05 -7.64 -18.16
CA LEU A 335 8.33 -7.05 -19.30
C LEU A 335 9.29 -6.50 -20.37
N GLN A 336 10.35 -5.81 -19.97
CA GLN A 336 11.36 -5.31 -20.90
C GLN A 336 12.08 -6.44 -21.62
N PHE A 337 12.41 -7.52 -20.90
CA PHE A 337 13.03 -8.70 -21.45
C PHE A 337 12.10 -9.40 -22.45
N ILE A 338 10.87 -9.71 -22.03
CA ILE A 338 9.87 -10.38 -22.86
C ILE A 338 9.54 -9.59 -24.11
N GLY A 339 9.38 -8.27 -24.01
CA GLY A 339 9.06 -7.38 -25.10
C GLY A 339 10.06 -7.41 -26.27
N ARG A 340 11.18 -8.11 -26.14
CA ARG A 340 12.16 -8.33 -27.21
C ARG A 340 11.94 -9.61 -27.96
N PHE A 341 11.59 -10.68 -27.26
CA PHE A 341 11.40 -12.01 -27.81
C PHE A 341 10.02 -12.20 -28.43
N ALA A 342 9.00 -11.56 -27.86
CA ALA A 342 7.62 -11.71 -28.32
C ALA A 342 7.30 -10.92 -29.60
N ARG A 343 8.22 -10.13 -30.17
CA ARG A 343 7.99 -9.34 -31.39
C ARG A 343 7.72 -10.21 -32.62
N THR A 344 6.82 -9.74 -33.49
CA THR A 344 6.37 -10.45 -34.68
C THR A 344 6.75 -9.74 -35.98
N ASN A 345 7.76 -8.85 -35.95
CA ASN A 345 8.09 -7.93 -37.04
C ASN A 345 8.57 -8.58 -38.36
N THR A 346 8.82 -9.87 -38.39
CA THR A 346 9.31 -10.61 -39.55
C THR A 346 8.41 -11.80 -39.85
N SER A 347 8.34 -12.22 -41.10
CA SER A 347 7.63 -13.43 -41.51
C SER A 347 8.34 -14.68 -41.01
N ASN A 348 7.58 -15.72 -40.71
CA ASN A 348 8.08 -17.03 -40.26
C ASN A 348 8.92 -17.00 -38.99
N ILE A 349 8.48 -16.15 -37.98
CA ILE A 349 9.29 -15.93 -36.78
C ILE A 349 8.96 -16.91 -35.63
N GLY A 350 7.87 -17.65 -35.73
CA GLY A 350 7.49 -18.64 -34.71
C GLY A 350 7.22 -18.08 -33.32
N THR A 351 7.05 -18.98 -32.36
CA THR A 351 6.75 -18.68 -30.95
C THR A 351 8.02 -18.41 -30.14
N ALA A 352 8.00 -17.42 -29.25
CA ALA A 352 9.09 -17.18 -28.31
C ALA A 352 9.12 -18.26 -27.22
N LYS A 353 10.28 -18.77 -26.87
CA LYS A 353 10.46 -19.85 -25.90
C LYS A 353 11.39 -19.43 -24.77
N PHE A 354 10.90 -19.59 -23.55
CA PHE A 354 11.62 -19.26 -22.34
C PHE A 354 11.95 -20.53 -21.56
N ILE A 355 13.23 -20.83 -21.39
CA ILE A 355 13.75 -22.04 -20.76
C ILE A 355 14.32 -21.64 -19.42
N ALA A 356 13.75 -22.16 -18.34
CA ALA A 356 14.25 -21.96 -16.97
C ALA A 356 13.91 -23.16 -16.09
N VAL A 357 14.56 -23.25 -14.95
CA VAL A 357 14.20 -24.23 -13.91
C VAL A 357 12.79 -23.94 -13.42
N ASN A 358 12.01 -24.99 -13.27
CA ASN A 358 10.73 -24.94 -12.57
C ASN A 358 10.95 -24.43 -11.12
N ASN A 359 10.38 -23.31 -10.79
CA ASN A 359 10.53 -22.69 -9.48
C ASN A 359 9.16 -22.23 -8.98
N GLU A 360 8.54 -23.10 -8.17
CA GLU A 360 7.23 -22.87 -7.57
C GLU A 360 7.28 -21.95 -6.34
N GLU A 361 8.48 -21.61 -5.86
CA GLU A 361 8.67 -20.70 -4.73
C GLU A 361 8.96 -19.26 -5.16
N LEU A 362 9.33 -19.05 -6.44
CA LEU A 362 9.65 -17.73 -6.95
C LEU A 362 8.40 -16.98 -7.39
N GLU A 363 7.93 -16.11 -6.53
CA GLU A 363 6.83 -15.19 -6.84
C GLU A 363 7.35 -13.87 -7.45
N ILE A 364 6.71 -13.44 -8.53
CA ILE A 364 6.85 -12.10 -9.07
C ILE A 364 5.49 -11.42 -8.92
N GLU A 365 5.41 -10.44 -8.02
CA GLU A 365 4.17 -9.70 -7.75
C GLU A 365 2.98 -10.62 -7.42
N ASN A 366 3.22 -11.61 -6.53
CA ASN A 366 2.25 -12.63 -6.11
C ASN A 366 1.81 -13.59 -7.23
N ASN A 367 2.64 -13.79 -8.25
CA ASN A 367 2.38 -14.75 -9.31
C ASN A 367 3.57 -15.70 -9.52
N LEU A 368 3.26 -16.96 -9.69
CA LEU A 368 4.23 -18.05 -9.89
C LEU A 368 4.61 -18.18 -11.37
N LEU A 369 5.23 -17.17 -11.94
CA LEU A 369 5.53 -17.11 -13.38
C LEU A 369 6.45 -18.24 -13.85
N TYR A 370 7.33 -18.73 -12.99
CA TYR A 370 8.28 -19.80 -13.31
C TYR A 370 7.80 -21.18 -12.84
N SER A 371 6.50 -21.33 -12.52
CA SER A 371 5.93 -22.65 -12.26
C SER A 371 5.62 -23.42 -13.56
N LYS A 372 5.56 -24.74 -13.44
CA LYS A 372 5.33 -25.64 -14.58
C LYS A 372 4.02 -25.37 -15.34
N ASP A 373 2.99 -24.97 -14.62
CA ASP A 373 1.64 -24.76 -15.18
C ASP A 373 1.36 -23.27 -15.50
N ALA A 374 2.39 -22.42 -15.50
CA ALA A 374 2.24 -21.00 -15.75
C ALA A 374 1.85 -20.70 -17.20
N VAL A 375 0.74 -20.00 -17.38
CA VAL A 375 0.33 -19.42 -18.67
C VAL A 375 0.91 -18.02 -18.76
N TRP A 376 2.13 -17.91 -19.25
CA TRP A 376 2.93 -16.69 -19.24
C TRP A 376 2.23 -15.48 -19.85
N GLN A 377 1.58 -15.67 -20.99
CA GLN A 377 0.92 -14.56 -21.69
C GLN A 377 -0.16 -13.92 -20.82
N ASP A 378 -1.07 -14.71 -20.26
CA ASP A 378 -2.20 -14.22 -19.48
C ASP A 378 -1.75 -13.63 -18.15
N MET A 379 -0.80 -14.27 -17.48
CA MET A 379 -0.20 -13.77 -16.24
C MET A 379 0.49 -12.43 -16.43
N ILE A 380 1.30 -12.29 -17.48
CA ILE A 380 2.03 -11.05 -17.77
C ILE A 380 1.09 -9.91 -18.15
N ILE A 381 0.06 -10.17 -18.95
CA ILE A 381 -0.97 -9.20 -19.28
C ILE A 381 -1.66 -8.73 -17.99
N GLY A 382 -2.16 -9.67 -17.18
CA GLY A 382 -2.86 -9.36 -15.93
C GLY A 382 -2.01 -8.56 -14.95
N MET A 383 -0.74 -8.95 -14.77
CA MET A 383 0.20 -8.23 -13.90
C MET A 383 0.50 -6.82 -14.41
N SER A 384 0.75 -6.65 -15.71
CA SER A 384 1.08 -5.36 -16.31
C SER A 384 -0.09 -4.38 -16.23
N GLU A 385 -1.26 -4.81 -16.69
CA GLU A 385 -2.45 -3.95 -16.72
C GLU A 385 -2.99 -3.66 -15.31
N GLY A 386 -2.93 -4.63 -14.39
CA GLY A 386 -3.28 -4.44 -13.00
C GLY A 386 -2.41 -3.37 -12.33
N LYS A 387 -1.11 -3.36 -12.60
CA LYS A 387 -0.21 -2.31 -12.08
C LYS A 387 -0.43 -0.94 -12.71
N ASN A 388 -0.61 -0.87 -14.03
CA ASN A 388 -0.92 0.40 -14.70
C ASN A 388 -2.22 1.00 -14.16
N LYS A 389 -3.25 0.18 -13.98
CA LYS A 389 -4.52 0.61 -13.40
C LYS A 389 -4.35 1.14 -11.97
N ARG A 390 -3.62 0.43 -11.11
CA ARG A 390 -3.32 0.88 -9.74
C ARG A 390 -2.57 2.21 -9.73
N GLU A 391 -1.59 2.38 -10.63
CA GLU A 391 -0.84 3.63 -10.74
C GLU A 391 -1.73 4.81 -11.16
N LEU A 392 -2.64 4.61 -12.13
CA LEU A 392 -3.61 5.63 -12.56
C LEU A 392 -4.57 5.99 -11.43
N GLU A 393 -5.12 5.00 -10.72
CA GLU A 393 -6.00 5.20 -9.58
C GLU A 393 -5.30 5.91 -8.43
N SER A 394 -4.07 5.52 -8.13
CA SER A 394 -3.23 6.16 -7.10
C SER A 394 -2.99 7.63 -7.43
N ARG A 395 -2.60 7.94 -8.66
CA ARG A 395 -2.39 9.33 -9.11
C ARG A 395 -3.67 10.16 -9.03
N SER A 396 -4.81 9.59 -9.42
CA SER A 396 -6.10 10.26 -9.30
C SER A 396 -6.43 10.57 -7.83
N TYR A 397 -6.24 9.62 -6.94
CA TYR A 397 -6.46 9.76 -5.50
C TYR A 397 -5.61 10.88 -4.88
N TYR A 398 -4.29 10.90 -5.18
CA TYR A 398 -3.39 11.90 -4.61
C TYR A 398 -3.57 13.31 -5.18
N LYS A 399 -4.15 13.46 -6.38
CA LYS A 399 -4.49 14.79 -6.93
C LYS A 399 -5.57 15.52 -6.14
N GLU A 400 -6.41 14.80 -5.40
CA GLU A 400 -7.48 15.37 -4.58
C GLU A 400 -6.95 16.02 -3.27
N TYR A 401 -5.69 15.80 -2.91
CA TYR A 401 -5.10 16.40 -1.73
C TYR A 401 -4.70 17.86 -1.99
N MET A 402 -5.28 18.77 -1.20
CA MET A 402 -4.88 20.17 -1.15
C MET A 402 -3.80 20.37 -0.10
N VAL A 403 -2.81 21.15 -0.43
CA VAL A 403 -1.65 21.45 0.43
C VAL A 403 -1.76 22.89 0.92
N ASP A 404 -1.72 23.09 2.23
CA ASP A 404 -1.83 24.42 2.84
C ASP A 404 -0.64 25.31 2.44
N ASP A 405 0.58 24.79 2.45
CA ASP A 405 1.77 25.50 1.97
C ASP A 405 2.59 24.66 0.97
N LYS A 406 2.47 25.02 -0.32
CA LYS A 406 3.17 24.34 -1.42
C LYS A 406 4.70 24.46 -1.36
N SER A 407 5.25 25.37 -0.57
CA SER A 407 6.70 25.58 -0.50
C SER A 407 7.41 24.53 0.36
N ILE A 408 6.75 24.03 1.39
CA ILE A 408 7.32 23.13 2.40
C ILE A 408 7.28 21.66 1.95
N LEU A 409 6.25 21.26 1.21
CA LEU A 409 6.01 19.86 0.82
C LEU A 409 6.56 19.48 -0.56
N LYS A 410 7.26 20.35 -1.26
CA LYS A 410 7.84 20.06 -2.60
C LYS A 410 8.70 18.80 -2.66
N ASN A 411 9.14 18.28 -1.52
CA ASN A 411 10.07 17.17 -1.42
C ASN A 411 9.49 15.90 -0.77
N VAL A 412 8.21 15.90 -0.38
CA VAL A 412 7.56 14.71 0.21
C VAL A 412 6.48 14.20 -0.75
N PRO A 413 6.79 13.21 -1.59
CA PRO A 413 5.78 12.62 -2.45
C PRO A 413 4.75 11.86 -1.58
N LEU A 414 3.48 12.22 -1.68
CA LEU A 414 2.38 11.55 -0.96
C LEU A 414 2.35 10.05 -1.20
N GLN A 415 2.65 9.63 -2.42
CA GLN A 415 2.74 8.22 -2.79
C GLN A 415 3.85 7.46 -2.07
N ALA A 416 4.84 8.14 -1.49
CA ALA A 416 5.89 7.53 -0.71
C ALA A 416 5.51 7.33 0.77
N ILE A 417 4.37 7.89 1.20
CA ILE A 417 3.88 7.72 2.58
C ILE A 417 3.38 6.29 2.75
N ARG A 418 3.99 5.58 3.69
CA ARG A 418 3.69 4.18 4.01
C ARG A 418 3.47 4.05 5.52
N PRO A 419 2.26 4.38 6.03
CA PRO A 419 1.96 4.11 7.42
C PRO A 419 2.01 2.61 7.70
N ASN A 420 2.51 2.22 8.86
CA ASN A 420 2.22 0.91 9.39
C ASN A 420 0.72 0.84 9.74
N CYS A 421 0.12 -0.33 9.56
CA CYS A 421 -1.27 -0.52 9.92
C CYS A 421 -1.43 -0.46 11.44
N HIS A 422 -1.66 0.72 11.95
CA HIS A 422 -1.99 1.02 13.35
C HIS A 422 -3.00 2.15 13.38
N VAL A 423 -4.03 2.05 14.22
CA VAL A 423 -5.07 3.07 14.32
C VAL A 423 -5.73 3.05 15.69
N LYS A 424 -6.03 4.23 16.23
CA LYS A 424 -6.98 4.44 17.30
C LYS A 424 -8.31 4.85 16.69
N ILE A 425 -9.41 4.21 17.11
CA ILE A 425 -10.72 4.38 16.49
C ILE A 425 -11.65 5.06 17.51
N PHE A 426 -12.38 6.05 17.04
CA PHE A 426 -13.42 6.73 17.79
C PHE A 426 -14.72 6.72 17.01
N ARG A 427 -15.84 6.77 17.70
CA ARG A 427 -17.15 7.06 17.09
C ARG A 427 -17.45 8.54 17.29
N SER A 428 -17.77 9.24 16.20
CA SER A 428 -18.14 10.65 16.23
C SER A 428 -19.26 10.93 15.25
N MET A 429 -20.17 11.81 15.61
CA MET A 429 -21.26 12.25 14.72
C MET A 429 -20.89 13.52 13.93
N ASP A 430 -19.78 14.14 14.25
CA ASP A 430 -19.26 15.37 13.69
C ASP A 430 -17.77 15.23 13.35
N PHE A 431 -17.33 15.94 12.34
CA PHE A 431 -15.94 16.00 11.92
C PHE A 431 -15.67 17.31 11.19
N ASP A 432 -14.71 18.06 11.67
CA ASP A 432 -14.25 19.29 11.00
C ASP A 432 -12.93 19.04 10.25
N ILE A 433 -13.02 18.94 8.94
CA ILE A 433 -11.87 18.72 8.06
C ILE A 433 -10.98 19.96 7.94
N ASP A 434 -11.49 21.15 8.26
CA ASP A 434 -10.75 22.41 8.19
C ASP A 434 -10.11 22.78 9.54
N ALA A 435 -10.38 22.01 10.61
CA ALA A 435 -9.77 22.20 11.93
C ALA A 435 -8.24 22.09 11.90
N GLU A 436 -7.60 22.74 12.85
CA GLU A 436 -6.15 22.74 12.98
C GLU A 436 -5.66 21.62 13.91
N PHE A 437 -4.46 21.14 13.64
CA PHE A 437 -3.80 20.21 14.55
C PHE A 437 -3.42 20.91 15.87
N PRO A 438 -3.47 20.20 17.01
CA PRO A 438 -2.98 20.73 18.26
C PRO A 438 -1.49 21.10 18.16
N GLU A 439 -1.07 22.15 18.89
CA GLU A 439 0.31 22.67 18.85
C GLU A 439 1.38 21.62 19.14
N ILE A 440 1.05 20.65 20.00
CA ILE A 440 1.95 19.53 20.34
C ILE A 440 2.39 18.71 19.14
N CYS A 441 1.60 18.68 18.06
CA CYS A 441 1.92 17.97 16.83
C CYS A 441 2.97 18.67 15.97
N ASN A 442 3.21 19.96 16.18
CA ASN A 442 4.19 20.78 15.46
C ASN A 442 4.17 20.58 13.93
N VAL A 443 3.00 20.59 13.34
CA VAL A 443 2.83 20.37 11.89
C VAL A 443 3.11 21.61 11.04
N ALA A 444 2.92 22.80 11.55
CA ALA A 444 3.28 24.11 11.00
C ALA A 444 3.22 24.20 9.45
N GLY A 445 2.02 24.16 8.87
CA GLY A 445 1.80 24.28 7.42
C GLY A 445 2.11 23.03 6.59
N ARG A 446 2.57 21.93 7.22
CA ARG A 446 2.77 20.64 6.58
C ARG A 446 1.52 19.77 6.70
N ILE A 447 0.39 20.31 6.24
CA ILE A 447 -0.93 19.68 6.32
C ILE A 447 -1.47 19.51 4.91
N LEU A 448 -2.01 18.33 4.65
CA LEU A 448 -2.63 17.97 3.39
C LEU A 448 -4.05 17.48 3.68
N ARG A 449 -5.04 18.05 3.00
CA ARG A 449 -6.46 17.74 3.19
C ARG A 449 -7.07 17.19 1.92
N ASN A 450 -7.73 16.06 2.03
CA ASN A 450 -8.59 15.50 1.00
C ASN A 450 -10.05 15.58 1.46
N LYS A 451 -10.76 16.60 1.01
CA LYS A 451 -12.16 16.84 1.40
C LYS A 451 -13.13 15.80 0.85
N LYS A 452 -12.77 15.14 -0.25
CA LYS A 452 -13.58 14.10 -0.86
C LYS A 452 -13.57 12.82 -0.03
N GLU A 453 -12.42 12.47 0.50
CA GLU A 453 -12.22 11.26 1.31
C GLU A 453 -12.23 11.56 2.81
N ASN A 454 -12.57 12.78 3.24
CA ASN A 454 -12.52 13.21 4.64
C ASN A 454 -11.21 12.81 5.36
N THR A 455 -10.07 13.05 4.71
CA THR A 455 -8.77 12.62 5.20
C THR A 455 -7.82 13.81 5.32
N ILE A 456 -7.12 13.88 6.44
CA ILE A 456 -6.10 14.88 6.73
C ILE A 456 -4.79 14.16 7.03
N VAL A 457 -3.70 14.61 6.41
CA VAL A 457 -2.34 14.13 6.68
C VAL A 457 -1.53 15.29 7.22
N GLY A 458 -0.99 15.14 8.41
CA GLY A 458 -0.10 16.10 9.06
C GLY A 458 1.31 15.53 9.16
N ILE A 459 2.33 16.35 8.90
CA ILE A 459 3.73 15.99 9.10
C ILE A 459 4.32 16.91 10.16
N GLY A 460 4.45 16.38 11.37
CA GLY A 460 5.05 17.06 12.50
C GLY A 460 6.57 16.98 12.48
N LEU A 461 7.21 17.86 13.22
CA LEU A 461 8.64 17.85 13.49
C LEU A 461 8.88 17.63 14.97
N ASP A 462 9.73 16.70 15.32
CA ASP A 462 10.16 16.48 16.69
C ASP A 462 11.67 16.32 16.80
N TYR A 463 12.21 16.68 17.96
CA TYR A 463 13.63 16.51 18.25
C TYR A 463 13.78 15.36 19.25
N ILE A 464 14.45 14.32 18.83
CA ILE A 464 14.65 13.12 19.64
C ILE A 464 16.09 13.09 20.15
N SER A 465 16.21 12.75 21.44
CA SER A 465 17.51 12.39 22.04
C SER A 465 17.68 10.87 22.00
N PRO A 466 18.80 10.34 21.52
CA PRO A 466 19.07 8.91 21.64
C PRO A 466 19.00 8.47 23.11
N LEU A 467 18.47 7.27 23.36
CA LEU A 467 18.29 6.72 24.72
C LEU A 467 19.58 6.63 25.55
N TRP A 468 20.73 6.58 24.90
CA TRP A 468 22.06 6.51 25.54
C TRP A 468 22.63 7.89 25.87
N MET A 469 21.99 8.97 25.47
CA MET A 469 22.37 10.34 25.83
C MET A 469 21.50 10.85 26.98
N GLY A 470 22.12 11.47 27.97
CA GLY A 470 21.40 12.04 29.09
C GLY A 470 20.34 13.08 28.67
N SER A 471 19.27 13.17 29.41
CA SER A 471 18.14 14.08 29.18
C SER A 471 18.59 15.53 29.00
N GLY A 472 18.37 16.08 27.83
CA GLY A 472 18.56 17.50 27.54
C GLY A 472 19.26 17.86 26.23
N GLN A 473 19.88 16.92 25.52
CA GLN A 473 20.46 17.20 24.21
C GLN A 473 19.59 16.63 23.09
N LYS A 474 18.85 17.52 22.43
CA LYS A 474 18.04 17.16 21.26
C LYS A 474 18.92 17.18 20.02
N ILE A 475 19.27 16.04 19.47
CA ILE A 475 20.27 15.92 18.39
C ILE A 475 19.66 15.58 17.04
N ASN A 476 18.62 14.73 16.99
CA ASN A 476 18.01 14.31 15.73
C ASN A 476 16.66 14.97 15.54
N LEU A 477 16.45 15.50 14.33
CA LEU A 477 15.14 15.94 13.87
C LEU A 477 14.42 14.73 13.25
N GLU A 478 13.26 14.40 13.78
CA GLU A 478 12.39 13.38 13.22
C GLU A 478 11.10 13.96 12.66
N TYR A 479 10.65 13.39 11.55
CA TYR A 479 9.34 13.68 10.99
C TYR A 479 8.33 12.70 11.56
N ILE A 480 7.25 13.24 12.11
CA ILE A 480 6.16 12.44 12.71
C ILE A 480 4.96 12.52 11.80
N LEU A 481 4.48 11.36 11.37
CA LEU A 481 3.29 11.26 10.53
C LEU A 481 2.04 11.16 11.40
N TYR A 482 1.04 11.99 11.06
CA TYR A 482 -0.32 11.95 11.58
C TYR A 482 -1.28 11.74 10.42
N ILE A 483 -2.28 10.88 10.58
CA ILE A 483 -3.37 10.69 9.62
C ILE A 483 -4.66 10.71 10.41
N ILE A 484 -5.59 11.59 10.02
CA ILE A 484 -6.93 11.69 10.56
C ILE A 484 -7.88 11.36 9.41
N HIS A 485 -8.70 10.35 9.60
CA HIS A 485 -9.67 9.93 8.58
C HIS A 485 -11.04 9.72 9.20
N TYR A 486 -12.08 10.26 8.56
CA TYR A 486 -13.46 10.11 9.00
C TYR A 486 -14.28 9.38 7.95
N GLN A 487 -14.93 8.32 8.38
CA GLN A 487 -15.85 7.51 7.57
C GLN A 487 -17.31 7.89 7.89
N PRO A 488 -17.99 8.64 7.04
CA PRO A 488 -19.36 9.13 7.32
C PRO A 488 -20.39 8.02 7.49
N ASP A 489 -20.27 6.94 6.70
CA ASP A 489 -21.24 5.84 6.68
C ASP A 489 -21.34 5.08 8.01
N THR A 490 -20.24 5.00 8.72
CA THR A 490 -20.12 4.27 10.00
C THR A 490 -19.95 5.20 11.20
N HIS A 491 -19.83 6.50 10.95
CA HIS A 491 -19.51 7.52 11.96
C HIS A 491 -18.22 7.20 12.74
N MET A 492 -17.21 6.62 12.04
CA MET A 492 -15.92 6.28 12.63
C MET A 492 -14.88 7.31 12.28
N LEU A 493 -14.12 7.72 13.30
CA LEU A 493 -12.92 8.53 13.17
C LEU A 493 -11.70 7.67 13.45
N TYR A 494 -10.75 7.69 12.56
CA TYR A 494 -9.51 6.93 12.62
C TYR A 494 -8.33 7.87 12.81
N ILE A 495 -7.54 7.65 13.86
CA ILE A 495 -6.37 8.47 14.17
C ILE A 495 -5.12 7.59 14.14
N TYR A 496 -4.22 7.90 13.20
CA TYR A 496 -2.87 7.37 13.16
C TYR A 496 -1.89 8.39 13.72
N SER A 497 -0.99 7.94 14.55
CA SER A 497 0.18 8.69 15.01
C SER A 497 1.35 7.74 15.19
N GLN A 498 2.55 8.14 14.79
CA GLN A 498 3.77 7.40 15.13
C GLN A 498 4.11 7.49 16.62
N LYS A 499 3.53 8.45 17.34
CA LYS A 499 3.58 8.56 18.79
C LYS A 499 2.33 7.92 19.40
N HIS A 500 2.50 6.94 20.26
CA HIS A 500 1.39 6.17 20.85
C HIS A 500 1.05 6.65 22.26
N SER A 501 0.74 7.94 22.42
CA SER A 501 0.32 8.52 23.72
C SER A 501 -1.19 8.68 23.76
N GLU A 502 -1.84 8.24 24.84
CA GLU A 502 -3.30 8.42 25.04
C GLU A 502 -3.64 9.92 25.06
N ALA A 503 -2.88 10.72 25.81
CA ALA A 503 -3.10 12.16 25.87
C ALA A 503 -3.03 12.82 24.48
N LEU A 504 -2.11 12.39 23.61
CA LEU A 504 -2.02 12.89 22.26
C LEU A 504 -3.25 12.51 21.42
N TYR A 505 -3.76 11.28 21.57
CA TYR A 505 -4.98 10.87 20.85
C TYR A 505 -6.19 11.67 21.31
N ASP A 506 -6.29 11.98 22.60
CA ASP A 506 -7.37 12.79 23.16
C ASP A 506 -7.30 14.23 22.66
N GLU A 507 -6.12 14.82 22.59
CA GLU A 507 -5.92 16.14 22.00
C GLU A 507 -6.24 16.15 20.49
N LEU A 508 -5.81 15.14 19.76
CA LEU A 508 -6.10 15.04 18.34
C LEU A 508 -7.61 14.90 18.08
N VAL A 509 -8.29 13.99 18.77
CA VAL A 509 -9.73 13.79 18.51
C VAL A 509 -10.52 15.04 18.89
N SER A 510 -10.20 15.70 20.00
CA SER A 510 -10.89 16.92 20.46
C SER A 510 -10.67 18.11 19.54
N SER A 511 -9.57 18.11 18.76
CA SER A 511 -9.32 19.17 17.78
C SER A 511 -10.21 19.03 16.53
N PHE A 512 -10.61 17.81 16.16
CA PHE A 512 -11.36 17.55 14.93
C PHE A 512 -12.83 17.20 15.15
N CYS A 513 -13.24 16.92 16.38
CA CYS A 513 -14.60 16.52 16.74
C CYS A 513 -15.04 17.14 18.05
N ASP A 514 -16.28 17.65 18.11
CA ASP A 514 -16.86 18.19 19.33
C ASP A 514 -17.36 17.06 20.25
N SER A 515 -17.78 15.95 19.67
CA SER A 515 -18.34 14.83 20.42
C SER A 515 -17.83 13.50 19.88
N TYR A 516 -17.14 12.77 20.73
CA TYR A 516 -16.53 11.49 20.37
C TYR A 516 -16.54 10.50 21.54
N ASN A 517 -16.53 9.23 21.18
CA ASN A 517 -16.37 8.12 22.14
C ASN A 517 -15.44 7.07 21.54
N PRO A 518 -14.51 6.49 22.31
CA PRO A 518 -13.77 5.32 21.86
C PRO A 518 -14.73 4.14 21.59
N ILE A 519 -14.33 3.21 20.74
CA ILE A 519 -15.17 2.03 20.45
C ILE A 519 -15.26 1.13 21.69
N PRO A 520 -16.48 0.69 22.08
CA PRO A 520 -16.65 -0.21 23.21
C PRO A 520 -15.81 -1.48 23.09
N LYS A 521 -15.29 -2.00 24.21
CA LYS A 521 -14.50 -3.24 24.27
C LYS A 521 -15.17 -4.39 23.53
N TYR A 522 -16.47 -4.54 23.71
CA TYR A 522 -17.26 -5.62 23.12
C TYR A 522 -17.53 -5.44 21.62
N GLU A 523 -17.30 -4.24 21.08
CA GLU A 523 -17.43 -3.98 19.64
C GLU A 523 -16.10 -4.09 18.92
N ILE A 524 -15.01 -3.67 19.54
CA ILE A 524 -13.70 -3.71 18.91
C ILE A 524 -13.27 -5.14 18.51
N TYR A 525 -13.75 -6.17 19.23
CA TYR A 525 -13.47 -7.57 18.88
C TYR A 525 -14.02 -7.99 17.53
N LYS A 526 -14.99 -7.28 16.98
CA LYS A 526 -15.55 -7.58 15.65
C LYS A 526 -14.53 -7.46 14.54
N VAL A 527 -13.41 -6.77 14.75
CA VAL A 527 -12.31 -6.71 13.79
C VAL A 527 -11.70 -8.08 13.51
N LEU A 528 -11.86 -9.02 14.45
CA LEU A 528 -11.45 -10.42 14.31
C LEU A 528 -12.52 -11.27 13.62
N GLY A 529 -13.70 -10.72 13.35
CA GLY A 529 -14.78 -11.41 12.67
C GLY A 529 -14.34 -11.88 11.28
N GLU A 530 -14.83 -13.06 10.87
CA GLU A 530 -14.53 -13.68 9.60
C GLU A 530 -13.10 -14.22 9.44
N LEU A 531 -12.25 -14.12 10.46
CA LEU A 531 -10.94 -14.71 10.51
C LEU A 531 -10.98 -16.12 11.10
N LYS A 532 -10.05 -16.96 10.67
CA LYS A 532 -9.89 -18.35 11.15
C LYS A 532 -8.41 -18.66 11.40
N ASP A 533 -8.13 -19.80 12.02
CA ASP A 533 -6.78 -20.34 12.25
C ASP A 533 -5.84 -19.34 12.95
N PHE A 534 -6.27 -18.95 14.17
CA PHE A 534 -5.53 -17.98 14.97
C PHE A 534 -4.29 -18.60 15.63
N GLU A 535 -3.13 -17.98 15.42
CA GLU A 535 -1.90 -18.18 16.19
C GLU A 535 -1.63 -16.90 16.99
N ILE A 536 -1.69 -16.96 18.33
CA ILE A 536 -1.54 -15.78 19.18
C ILE A 536 -0.06 -15.61 19.57
N PHE A 537 0.55 -14.53 19.09
CA PHE A 537 1.96 -14.21 19.38
C PHE A 537 2.14 -13.45 20.67
N ASN A 538 1.17 -12.61 21.02
CA ASN A 538 1.23 -11.78 22.20
C ASN A 538 -0.18 -11.53 22.73
N SER A 539 -0.34 -11.67 24.03
CA SER A 539 -1.59 -11.32 24.73
C SER A 539 -1.26 -10.70 26.07
N GLY A 540 -1.89 -9.57 26.34
CA GLY A 540 -1.80 -8.89 27.62
C GLY A 540 -3.17 -8.72 28.24
N MET A 541 -3.28 -8.92 29.56
CA MET A 541 -4.53 -8.88 30.30
C MET A 541 -4.38 -8.13 31.60
N LEU A 542 -5.27 -7.18 31.81
CA LEU A 542 -5.37 -6.42 33.05
C LEU A 542 -6.39 -7.08 33.99
N SER A 543 -5.96 -7.44 35.16
CA SER A 543 -6.85 -7.90 36.23
C SER A 543 -6.95 -6.81 37.30
N LYS A 544 -8.16 -6.35 37.56
CA LYS A 544 -8.46 -5.35 38.60
C LYS A 544 -8.64 -5.99 39.99
N GLN A 545 -8.70 -7.33 40.04
CA GLN A 545 -8.95 -8.07 41.29
C GLN A 545 -7.69 -8.78 41.77
N SER A 546 -6.57 -8.11 41.83
CA SER A 546 -5.36 -8.64 42.44
C SER A 546 -5.26 -8.19 43.90
N GLN A 547 -4.84 -9.07 44.81
CA GLN A 547 -4.54 -8.70 46.21
C GLN A 547 -3.50 -7.55 46.32
N SER A 548 -2.70 -7.36 45.31
CA SER A 548 -1.70 -6.28 45.20
C SER A 548 -2.19 -5.09 44.35
N GLY A 549 -3.48 -4.98 44.07
CA GLY A 549 -4.07 -3.99 43.20
C GLY A 549 -4.16 -4.45 41.74
N GLU A 550 -4.10 -3.53 40.77
CA GLU A 550 -4.13 -3.88 39.34
C GLU A 550 -2.89 -4.67 38.94
N SER A 551 -3.08 -5.80 38.28
CA SER A 551 -1.99 -6.59 37.73
C SER A 551 -2.13 -6.76 36.21
N TYR A 552 -1.11 -6.44 35.48
CA TYR A 552 -1.04 -6.65 34.04
C TYR A 552 -0.14 -7.84 33.74
N ARG A 553 -0.71 -8.87 33.08
CA ARG A 553 0.03 -10.06 32.67
C ARG A 553 0.23 -10.04 31.17
N ILE A 554 1.45 -10.26 30.72
CA ILE A 554 1.79 -10.38 29.31
C ILE A 554 2.32 -11.79 29.05
N MET A 555 1.82 -12.41 27.99
CA MET A 555 2.31 -13.67 27.44
C MET A 555 2.77 -13.41 26.02
N ALA A 556 3.94 -13.88 25.65
CA ALA A 556 4.50 -13.74 24.31
C ALA A 556 5.26 -15.01 23.90
N GLY A 557 5.13 -15.40 22.63
CA GLY A 557 5.74 -16.59 22.07
C GLY A 557 5.35 -16.81 20.61
N SER A 558 5.70 -17.95 20.04
CA SER A 558 5.27 -18.33 18.68
C SER A 558 3.78 -18.62 18.59
N ASP A 559 3.22 -19.24 19.63
CA ASP A 559 1.80 -19.40 19.89
C ASP A 559 1.60 -19.52 21.39
N VAL A 560 0.83 -18.61 21.98
CA VAL A 560 0.53 -18.59 23.41
C VAL A 560 -0.89 -19.05 23.72
N SER A 561 -1.60 -19.59 22.75
CA SER A 561 -3.00 -20.00 22.89
C SER A 561 -3.22 -20.99 24.04
N ASP A 562 -2.29 -21.94 24.19
CA ASP A 562 -2.36 -22.97 25.24
C ASP A 562 -1.94 -22.46 26.64
N ALA A 563 -1.18 -21.35 26.66
CA ALA A 563 -0.70 -20.75 27.91
C ALA A 563 -1.77 -19.85 28.56
N ILE A 564 -2.85 -19.56 27.84
CA ILE A 564 -3.96 -18.75 28.34
C ILE A 564 -4.85 -19.65 29.18
N ASP A 565 -4.72 -19.52 30.50
CA ASP A 565 -5.51 -20.29 31.47
C ASP A 565 -6.93 -19.73 31.52
N LYS A 566 -7.86 -20.46 30.89
CA LYS A 566 -9.28 -20.11 30.82
C LYS A 566 -9.99 -20.32 32.17
N ASP A 567 -9.42 -21.16 33.03
CA ASP A 567 -10.03 -21.60 34.27
C ASP A 567 -9.41 -20.93 35.51
N SER A 568 -8.57 -19.93 35.32
CA SER A 568 -7.87 -19.28 36.44
C SER A 568 -8.79 -18.53 37.45
N GLY A 569 -10.07 -18.43 37.16
CA GLY A 569 -11.03 -17.70 37.99
C GLY A 569 -10.82 -16.18 38.03
N ARG A 570 -9.82 -15.67 37.33
CA ARG A 570 -9.48 -14.24 37.30
C ARG A 570 -10.43 -13.47 36.39
N MET A 571 -10.85 -12.31 36.83
CA MET A 571 -11.54 -11.35 35.96
C MET A 571 -10.56 -10.41 35.32
N TYR A 572 -10.56 -10.40 34.00
CA TYR A 572 -9.78 -9.46 33.21
C TYR A 572 -10.70 -8.33 32.74
N SER A 573 -10.33 -7.10 33.01
CA SER A 573 -11.16 -5.94 32.67
C SER A 573 -10.76 -5.29 31.35
N ALA A 574 -9.51 -5.44 30.95
CA ALA A 574 -8.96 -4.88 29.74
C ALA A 574 -7.82 -5.77 29.20
N GLY A 575 -7.48 -5.62 27.94
CA GLY A 575 -6.38 -6.37 27.39
C GLY A 575 -6.13 -6.08 25.91
N HIS A 576 -5.11 -6.74 25.40
CA HIS A 576 -4.78 -6.74 23.99
C HIS A 576 -4.38 -8.14 23.54
N ALA A 577 -4.49 -8.39 22.24
CA ALA A 577 -3.89 -9.55 21.61
C ALA A 577 -3.34 -9.17 20.24
N PHE A 578 -2.27 -9.86 19.84
CA PHE A 578 -1.70 -9.81 18.51
C PHE A 578 -1.54 -11.21 17.97
N CYS A 579 -2.12 -11.48 16.83
CA CYS A 579 -2.20 -12.79 16.25
C CYS A 579 -1.95 -12.79 14.74
N LYS A 580 -1.63 -13.94 14.23
CA LYS A 580 -1.71 -14.32 12.83
C LYS A 580 -3.02 -15.07 12.63
N ALA A 581 -3.69 -14.83 11.52
CA ALA A 581 -4.95 -15.47 11.18
C ALA A 581 -5.10 -15.57 9.65
N VAL A 582 -6.03 -16.38 9.20
CA VAL A 582 -6.39 -16.53 7.79
C VAL A 582 -7.70 -15.80 7.54
N ASP A 583 -7.72 -14.93 6.53
CA ASP A 583 -8.91 -14.19 6.14
C ASP A 583 -9.84 -14.99 5.19
N ILE A 584 -10.93 -14.35 4.74
CA ILE A 584 -11.90 -14.96 3.82
C ILE A 584 -11.32 -15.23 2.42
N SER A 585 -10.23 -14.57 2.05
CA SER A 585 -9.51 -14.76 0.78
C SER A 585 -8.44 -15.84 0.88
N GLU A 586 -8.36 -16.54 2.00
CA GLU A 586 -7.34 -17.53 2.34
C GLU A 586 -5.93 -16.94 2.46
N GLU A 587 -5.82 -15.62 2.59
CA GLU A 587 -4.56 -14.96 2.84
C GLU A 587 -4.24 -14.96 4.34
N THR A 588 -2.96 -15.20 4.64
CA THR A 588 -2.46 -15.08 6.01
C THR A 588 -2.19 -13.63 6.34
N ILE A 589 -2.88 -13.11 7.35
CA ILE A 589 -2.73 -11.76 7.83
C ILE A 589 -2.30 -11.72 9.29
N THR A 590 -1.73 -10.59 9.72
CA THR A 590 -1.53 -10.29 11.13
C THR A 590 -2.52 -9.24 11.59
N ILE A 591 -3.07 -9.42 12.78
CA ILE A 591 -3.98 -8.44 13.38
C ILE A 591 -3.79 -8.41 14.89
N GLY A 592 -3.78 -7.21 15.43
CA GLY A 592 -3.81 -6.98 16.84
C GLY A 592 -4.93 -6.01 17.19
N TYR A 593 -5.44 -6.12 18.38
CA TYR A 593 -6.41 -5.18 18.92
C TYR A 593 -6.18 -4.95 20.42
N SER A 594 -6.69 -3.86 20.90
CA SER A 594 -6.71 -3.51 22.32
C SER A 594 -8.10 -3.03 22.73
N SER A 595 -8.48 -3.38 23.95
CA SER A 595 -9.68 -2.83 24.59
C SER A 595 -9.69 -1.30 24.69
N ALA A 596 -8.55 -0.63 24.47
CA ALA A 596 -8.44 0.82 24.36
C ALA A 596 -8.72 1.35 22.93
N SER A 597 -9.57 0.67 22.16
CA SER A 597 -9.96 1.07 20.80
C SER A 597 -8.82 1.16 19.79
N LYS A 598 -7.78 0.37 19.95
CA LYS A 598 -6.66 0.32 19.02
C LYS A 598 -6.68 -0.98 18.21
N VAL A 599 -6.36 -0.85 16.92
CA VAL A 599 -6.16 -1.98 16.00
C VAL A 599 -4.85 -1.80 15.27
N TRP A 600 -4.10 -2.88 15.08
CA TRP A 600 -2.84 -2.84 14.34
C TRP A 600 -2.56 -4.14 13.59
N SER A 601 -1.60 -4.06 12.66
CA SER A 601 -1.04 -5.17 11.90
C SER A 601 0.46 -4.94 11.69
N SER A 602 1.20 -5.97 11.38
CA SER A 602 2.62 -5.83 11.00
C SER A 602 2.82 -5.27 9.59
N ALA A 603 1.76 -5.06 8.84
CA ALA A 603 1.80 -4.59 7.47
C ALA A 603 2.05 -3.07 7.38
N TYR A 604 2.75 -2.67 6.30
CA TYR A 604 2.81 -1.30 5.82
C TYR A 604 1.99 -1.19 4.54
N LYS A 605 1.17 -0.16 4.43
CA LYS A 605 0.30 0.05 3.27
C LYS A 605 0.55 1.41 2.62
N GLU A 606 0.22 1.55 1.35
CA GLU A 606 0.09 2.88 0.74
C GLU A 606 -1.02 3.67 1.43
N LEU A 607 -0.91 5.00 1.43
CA LEU A 607 -1.89 5.82 2.13
C LEU A 607 -3.33 5.50 1.69
N LYS A 608 -3.58 5.33 0.40
CA LYS A 608 -4.89 4.93 -0.13
C LYS A 608 -5.35 3.58 0.45
N ASP A 609 -4.48 2.57 0.42
CA ASP A 609 -4.80 1.24 0.92
C ASP A 609 -4.92 1.19 2.44
N TYR A 610 -4.21 2.09 3.14
CA TYR A 610 -4.34 2.28 4.58
C TYR A 610 -5.72 2.85 4.93
N ILE A 611 -6.19 3.86 4.21
CA ILE A 611 -7.53 4.43 4.41
C ILE A 611 -8.60 3.37 4.14
N GLN A 612 -8.47 2.60 3.06
CA GLN A 612 -9.39 1.50 2.77
C GLN A 612 -9.39 0.44 3.89
N TRP A 613 -8.22 0.12 4.45
CA TRP A 613 -8.12 -0.79 5.60
C TRP A 613 -8.85 -0.23 6.83
N CYS A 614 -8.76 1.07 7.11
CA CYS A 614 -9.53 1.71 8.18
C CYS A 614 -11.03 1.58 7.93
N ASP A 615 -11.49 1.87 6.72
CA ASP A 615 -12.90 1.74 6.34
C ASP A 615 -13.42 0.31 6.51
N ASP A 616 -12.62 -0.68 6.15
CA ASP A 616 -12.97 -2.09 6.31
C ASP A 616 -13.11 -2.48 7.78
N LEU A 617 -12.26 -1.94 8.66
CA LEU A 617 -12.40 -2.12 10.12
C LEU A 617 -13.72 -1.54 10.62
N GLY A 618 -14.09 -0.32 10.20
CA GLY A 618 -15.34 0.32 10.60
C GLY A 618 -16.57 -0.47 10.15
N ARG A 619 -16.56 -0.96 8.90
CA ARG A 619 -17.64 -1.82 8.38
C ARG A 619 -17.77 -3.11 9.19
N LYS A 620 -16.65 -3.73 9.61
CA LYS A 620 -16.67 -4.90 10.50
C LYS A 620 -17.24 -4.57 11.88
N ILE A 621 -16.83 -3.46 12.47
CA ILE A 621 -17.32 -3.03 13.79
C ILE A 621 -18.83 -2.78 13.75
N GLU A 622 -19.35 -2.11 12.71
CA GLU A 622 -20.78 -1.83 12.56
C GLU A 622 -21.61 -3.05 12.13
N ASN A 623 -20.99 -4.09 11.61
CA ASN A 623 -21.71 -5.26 11.13
C ASN A 623 -22.32 -6.06 12.28
N LYS A 624 -23.65 -5.93 12.46
CA LYS A 624 -24.41 -6.67 13.50
C LYS A 624 -24.44 -8.19 13.29
N LYS A 625 -24.07 -8.68 12.10
CA LYS A 625 -24.03 -10.11 11.78
C LYS A 625 -22.71 -10.77 12.18
N ILE A 626 -21.65 -9.98 12.31
CA ILE A 626 -20.37 -10.50 12.77
C ILE A 626 -20.51 -10.84 14.26
N LYS A 627 -20.40 -12.12 14.53
CA LYS A 627 -20.29 -12.65 15.90
C LYS A 627 -18.88 -13.18 16.05
N VAL A 628 -18.17 -12.68 17.03
CA VAL A 628 -16.90 -13.30 17.45
C VAL A 628 -17.26 -14.68 17.99
N LYS A 629 -16.75 -15.74 17.35
CA LYS A 629 -17.09 -17.11 17.74
C LYS A 629 -16.60 -17.37 19.16
N THR A 630 -17.46 -17.95 19.99
CA THR A 630 -17.17 -18.30 21.39
C THR A 630 -16.10 -19.39 21.53
N ASN A 631 -15.69 -20.03 20.45
CA ASN A 631 -14.64 -21.05 20.42
C ASN A 631 -13.29 -20.51 19.92
N THR A 632 -13.12 -19.21 19.85
CA THR A 632 -11.81 -18.62 19.58
C THR A 632 -11.01 -18.53 20.87
N ASN A 633 -9.69 -18.56 20.78
CA ASN A 633 -8.77 -18.41 21.91
C ASN A 633 -8.88 -17.04 22.64
N PHE A 634 -9.93 -16.27 22.36
CA PHE A 634 -10.26 -14.99 22.99
C PHE A 634 -11.39 -15.07 24.01
N ASP A 635 -11.90 -16.28 24.30
CA ASP A 635 -12.96 -16.47 25.31
C ASP A 635 -12.55 -16.05 26.73
N PHE A 636 -11.24 -15.91 26.97
CA PHE A 636 -10.69 -15.43 28.24
C PHE A 636 -10.80 -13.90 28.41
N LEU A 637 -11.00 -13.16 27.33
CA LEU A 637 -11.27 -11.73 27.42
C LEU A 637 -12.73 -11.56 27.80
N PRO A 638 -13.04 -10.72 28.80
CA PRO A 638 -14.41 -10.51 29.23
C PRO A 638 -15.23 -9.97 28.07
N GLN A 639 -15.99 -10.85 27.46
CA GLN A 639 -16.95 -10.48 26.44
C GLN A 639 -18.28 -10.25 27.12
N PRO A 640 -18.86 -9.06 26.96
CA PRO A 640 -20.20 -8.82 27.46
C PRO A 640 -21.17 -9.72 26.69
N LYS A 641 -21.77 -10.65 27.35
CA LYS A 641 -22.85 -11.47 26.80
C LYS A 641 -24.16 -10.88 27.29
N ALA A 642 -25.13 -10.76 26.41
CA ALA A 642 -26.50 -10.54 26.85
C ALA A 642 -26.87 -11.64 27.86
N LEU A 643 -27.29 -11.26 29.05
CA LEU A 643 -27.69 -12.20 30.08
C LEU A 643 -28.91 -12.99 29.60
N VAL A 644 -28.82 -14.31 29.67
CA VAL A 644 -29.95 -15.21 29.44
C VAL A 644 -30.70 -15.49 30.75
N GLU A 645 -29.96 -15.52 31.84
CA GLU A 645 -30.48 -15.62 33.21
C GLU A 645 -29.53 -14.86 34.15
N TYR A 646 -30.09 -14.34 35.23
CA TYR A 646 -29.28 -13.73 36.27
C TYR A 646 -28.52 -14.80 37.04
N PRO A 647 -27.27 -14.55 37.46
CA PRO A 647 -26.55 -15.40 38.38
C PRO A 647 -27.31 -15.55 39.71
N LYS A 648 -27.20 -16.71 40.32
CA LYS A 648 -27.92 -17.00 41.57
C LYS A 648 -27.54 -16.02 42.69
N ASP A 649 -26.26 -15.75 42.82
CA ASP A 649 -25.70 -14.83 43.80
C ASP A 649 -24.74 -13.88 43.08
N ILE A 650 -25.10 -12.61 42.99
CA ILE A 650 -24.25 -11.59 42.38
C ILE A 650 -23.29 -11.10 43.44
N PHE A 651 -22.03 -11.25 43.15
CA PHE A 651 -20.94 -10.90 44.02
C PHE A 651 -20.16 -9.67 43.53
N TYR A 652 -20.09 -9.49 42.22
CA TYR A 652 -19.41 -8.38 41.61
C TYR A 652 -20.10 -8.02 40.30
N ALA A 653 -20.19 -6.72 40.03
CA ALA A 653 -20.64 -6.22 38.74
C ALA A 653 -19.69 -5.08 38.27
N ASP A 654 -19.25 -5.11 37.05
CA ASP A 654 -18.36 -4.10 36.49
C ASP A 654 -19.14 -3.10 35.62
N PHE A 655 -19.26 -1.88 36.12
CA PHE A 655 -19.87 -0.74 35.46
C PHE A 655 -18.81 0.31 35.12
N SER A 656 -17.57 -0.10 34.97
CA SER A 656 -16.47 0.84 34.76
C SER A 656 -16.61 1.60 33.45
N ALA A 657 -16.07 2.81 33.41
CA ALA A 657 -15.97 3.62 32.21
C ALA A 657 -15.29 2.89 31.06
N GLU A 658 -14.34 2.00 31.35
CA GLU A 658 -13.67 1.15 30.36
C GLU A 658 -14.59 0.10 29.75
N THR A 659 -15.60 -0.35 30.46
CA THR A 659 -16.64 -1.28 29.94
C THR A 659 -17.52 -0.57 28.92
N TYR A 660 -17.89 0.67 29.18
CA TYR A 660 -18.79 1.46 28.33
C TYR A 660 -18.08 2.47 27.43
N ASN A 661 -16.76 2.63 27.58
CA ASN A 661 -15.96 3.70 26.97
C ASN A 661 -16.49 5.12 27.23
N CYS A 662 -17.23 5.27 28.30
CA CYS A 662 -17.73 6.55 28.82
C CYS A 662 -18.05 6.38 30.31
N ASN A 663 -18.06 7.47 31.06
CA ASN A 663 -18.54 7.45 32.40
C ASN A 663 -20.09 7.41 32.41
N PRO A 664 -20.73 6.33 32.91
CA PRO A 664 -22.18 6.32 33.06
C PRO A 664 -22.62 7.39 34.04
N VAL A 665 -23.59 8.20 33.64
CA VAL A 665 -24.12 9.29 34.48
C VAL A 665 -25.59 9.08 34.71
N ILE A 666 -25.99 9.01 35.97
CA ILE A 666 -27.41 8.94 36.34
C ILE A 666 -28.00 10.33 36.22
N LYS A 667 -29.12 10.41 35.52
CA LYS A 667 -29.91 11.62 35.36
C LYS A 667 -31.20 11.46 36.14
N TYR A 668 -31.45 12.36 37.08
CA TYR A 668 -32.67 12.44 37.86
C TYR A 668 -33.66 13.37 37.18
N HIS A 669 -34.91 12.91 37.06
CA HIS A 669 -36.04 13.66 36.53
C HIS A 669 -36.94 14.11 37.65
N ASP A 670 -36.94 15.39 37.98
CA ASP A 670 -37.91 15.96 38.91
C ASP A 670 -39.28 16.17 38.24
N LYS A 671 -40.35 16.20 39.02
CA LYS A 671 -41.71 16.45 38.50
C LYS A 671 -41.86 17.79 37.82
N ASP A 672 -40.98 18.73 38.11
CA ASP A 672 -40.94 20.08 37.53
C ASP A 672 -39.99 20.21 36.33
N LEU A 673 -39.56 19.10 35.74
CA LEU A 673 -38.59 19.05 34.61
C LEU A 673 -37.22 19.65 34.90
N ASN A 674 -36.82 19.74 36.17
CA ASN A 674 -35.46 20.04 36.54
C ASN A 674 -34.61 18.76 36.48
N TYR A 675 -33.43 18.85 35.92
CA TYR A 675 -32.53 17.71 35.79
C TYR A 675 -31.37 17.89 36.74
N LYS A 676 -31.04 16.79 37.47
CA LYS A 676 -29.79 16.65 38.21
C LYS A 676 -29.02 15.49 37.67
N TYR A 677 -27.71 15.60 37.66
CA TYR A 677 -26.82 14.56 37.18
C TYR A 677 -25.94 14.09 38.35
N TYR A 678 -25.87 12.78 38.49
CA TYR A 678 -25.09 12.12 39.55
C TYR A 678 -24.12 11.15 38.88
N ARG A 679 -22.97 10.93 39.50
CA ARG A 679 -22.08 9.85 39.05
C ARG A 679 -22.75 8.53 39.44
N LEU A 680 -22.48 7.47 38.69
CA LEU A 680 -22.96 6.15 39.07
C LEU A 680 -22.38 5.69 40.40
N THR A 681 -21.16 6.14 40.75
CA THR A 681 -20.51 5.93 42.06
C THR A 681 -21.20 6.63 43.25
N ASP A 682 -22.03 7.63 42.97
CA ASP A 682 -22.76 8.34 44.04
C ASP A 682 -24.06 7.58 44.44
N ALA A 683 -24.40 6.54 43.65
CA ALA A 683 -25.58 5.70 43.91
C ALA A 683 -25.22 4.49 44.75
N VAL A 684 -26.06 4.23 45.75
CA VAL A 684 -26.07 2.94 46.47
C VAL A 684 -27.05 2.02 45.76
N ILE A 685 -26.54 0.88 45.28
CA ILE A 685 -27.32 -0.13 44.55
C ILE A 685 -27.43 -1.35 45.44
N THR A 686 -28.66 -1.71 45.80
CA THR A 686 -28.95 -2.85 46.66
C THR A 686 -29.80 -3.87 45.92
N ILE A 687 -29.33 -5.10 45.83
CA ILE A 687 -30.15 -6.21 45.31
C ILE A 687 -31.08 -6.69 46.39
N LYS A 688 -32.38 -6.50 46.20
CA LYS A 688 -33.42 -6.94 47.15
C LYS A 688 -33.86 -8.37 46.90
N LYS A 689 -33.91 -8.78 45.62
CA LYS A 689 -34.33 -10.12 45.23
C LYS A 689 -33.66 -10.52 43.92
N CYS A 690 -33.19 -11.72 43.84
CA CYS A 690 -32.58 -12.24 42.61
C CYS A 690 -33.22 -13.60 42.26
N GLU A 691 -33.86 -13.64 41.09
CA GLU A 691 -34.40 -14.86 40.47
C GLU A 691 -33.78 -15.02 39.10
N LYS A 692 -33.82 -16.27 38.56
CA LYS A 692 -33.18 -16.55 37.27
C LYS A 692 -33.54 -15.59 36.15
N GLN A 693 -34.73 -15.05 36.13
CA GLN A 693 -35.21 -14.16 35.04
C GLN A 693 -35.51 -12.74 35.49
N LYS A 694 -35.56 -12.53 36.81
CA LYS A 694 -35.93 -11.25 37.37
C LYS A 694 -34.99 -10.87 38.51
N ILE A 695 -34.63 -9.62 38.56
CA ILE A 695 -33.89 -9.05 39.67
C ILE A 695 -34.61 -7.79 40.15
N THR A 696 -34.72 -7.61 41.46
CA THR A 696 -35.24 -6.40 42.04
C THR A 696 -34.06 -5.61 42.64
N ILE A 697 -33.87 -4.40 42.15
CA ILE A 697 -32.76 -3.53 42.54
C ILE A 697 -33.32 -2.26 43.15
N GLU A 698 -32.79 -1.86 44.28
CA GLU A 698 -33.02 -0.55 44.86
C GLU A 698 -31.82 0.33 44.55
N VAL A 699 -32.09 1.46 43.96
CA VAL A 699 -31.08 2.51 43.69
C VAL A 699 -31.41 3.69 44.55
N SER A 700 -30.48 4.09 45.40
CA SER A 700 -30.62 5.28 46.25
C SER A 700 -29.50 6.28 46.03
N ILE A 701 -29.88 7.55 45.89
CA ILE A 701 -28.97 8.67 45.74
C ILE A 701 -29.49 9.81 46.59
N ASP A 702 -28.73 10.30 47.54
CA ASP A 702 -29.15 11.24 48.55
C ASP A 702 -30.42 10.68 49.27
N ASP A 703 -31.50 11.45 49.27
CA ASP A 703 -32.81 11.06 49.88
C ASP A 703 -33.77 10.41 48.85
N LEU A 704 -33.30 10.18 47.61
CA LEU A 704 -34.13 9.62 46.54
C LEU A 704 -33.91 8.11 46.44
N ILE A 705 -34.98 7.36 46.43
CA ILE A 705 -34.95 5.90 46.32
C ILE A 705 -35.87 5.45 45.18
N GLU A 706 -35.34 4.62 44.30
CA GLU A 706 -36.11 3.96 43.26
C GLU A 706 -35.93 2.45 43.33
N LEU A 707 -37.09 1.73 43.31
CA LEU A 707 -37.10 0.28 43.25
C LEU A 707 -37.35 -0.14 41.79
N LEU A 708 -36.43 -0.91 41.23
CA LEU A 708 -36.45 -1.34 39.86
C LEU A 708 -36.75 -2.85 39.78
N GLU A 709 -37.73 -3.22 38.99
CA GLU A 709 -37.93 -4.60 38.59
C GLU A 709 -37.35 -4.78 37.19
N CYS A 710 -36.28 -5.58 37.09
CA CYS A 710 -35.59 -5.90 35.85
C CYS A 710 -35.95 -7.31 35.42
N ASP A 711 -36.61 -7.49 34.28
CA ASP A 711 -37.03 -8.79 33.75
C ASP A 711 -36.38 -9.04 32.39
N LEU A 712 -35.51 -10.05 32.28
CA LEU A 712 -34.82 -10.43 31.06
C LEU A 712 -35.76 -10.85 29.91
N LYS A 713 -37.01 -11.20 30.27
CA LYS A 713 -38.04 -11.57 29.27
C LYS A 713 -39.02 -10.47 28.94
N ALA A 714 -38.94 -9.32 29.62
CA ALA A 714 -39.87 -8.22 29.39
C ALA A 714 -39.73 -7.69 27.95
N ARG A 715 -40.83 -7.71 27.20
CA ARG A 715 -40.90 -7.16 25.83
C ARG A 715 -41.12 -5.65 25.78
N TYR A 716 -41.44 -5.04 26.93
CA TYR A 716 -41.77 -3.62 27.00
C TYR A 716 -40.88 -2.95 28.03
N LYS A 717 -40.23 -1.88 27.65
CA LYS A 717 -39.48 -1.00 28.52
C LYS A 717 -40.46 -0.32 29.50
N SER A 718 -40.19 -0.39 30.77
CA SER A 718 -40.95 0.35 31.79
C SER A 718 -40.70 1.84 31.59
N TYR A 719 -41.73 2.58 31.21
CA TYR A 719 -41.70 4.02 31.24
C TYR A 719 -42.19 4.51 32.60
N GLY A 720 -41.32 5.13 33.35
CA GLY A 720 -41.76 5.73 34.62
C GLY A 720 -40.72 5.78 35.72
N ASN A 721 -39.48 5.57 35.36
CA ASN A 721 -38.38 5.65 36.32
C ASN A 721 -38.02 7.10 36.60
N ILE A 722 -37.77 7.41 37.89
CA ILE A 722 -37.26 8.72 38.29
C ILE A 722 -35.81 8.96 37.88
N PHE A 723 -35.10 7.85 37.66
CA PHE A 723 -33.73 7.85 37.21
C PHE A 723 -33.61 7.29 35.77
N THR A 724 -32.81 7.94 34.95
CA THR A 724 -32.29 7.40 33.70
C THR A 724 -30.78 7.40 33.78
N ILE A 725 -30.13 6.69 32.85
CA ILE A 725 -28.65 6.67 32.75
C ILE A 725 -28.22 7.13 31.35
N CYS A 726 -27.27 8.01 31.33
CA CYS A 726 -26.65 8.53 30.12
C CYS A 726 -25.33 7.77 29.89
N LEU A 727 -25.23 7.13 28.72
CA LEU A 727 -24.03 6.49 28.23
C LEU A 727 -23.53 7.33 27.04
N GLY A 728 -22.68 8.30 27.33
CA GLY A 728 -22.32 9.32 26.33
C GLY A 728 -23.53 10.17 25.92
N ARG A 729 -23.97 10.06 24.69
CA ARG A 729 -25.15 10.78 24.17
C ARG A 729 -26.47 10.00 24.28
N GLU A 730 -26.40 8.71 24.56
CA GLU A 730 -27.56 7.85 24.67
C GLU A 730 -28.12 7.92 26.08
N GLU A 731 -29.42 8.18 26.24
CA GLU A 731 -30.15 8.16 27.46
C GLU A 731 -31.08 6.95 27.48
N ILE A 732 -30.93 6.06 28.47
CA ILE A 732 -31.71 4.84 28.63
C ILE A 732 -32.27 4.75 30.05
N SER A 733 -33.31 3.92 30.26
CA SER A 733 -33.82 3.66 31.59
C SER A 733 -32.82 2.84 32.41
N LEU A 734 -32.80 2.99 33.74
CA LEU A 734 -31.98 2.17 34.61
C LEU A 734 -32.35 0.70 34.53
N SER A 735 -33.62 0.38 34.36
CA SER A 735 -34.04 -1.02 34.13
C SER A 735 -33.49 -1.62 32.85
N SER A 736 -33.45 -0.84 31.72
CA SER A 736 -32.80 -1.25 30.51
C SER A 736 -31.28 -1.40 30.69
N PHE A 737 -30.66 -0.51 31.41
CA PHE A 737 -29.23 -0.61 31.74
C PHE A 737 -28.89 -1.92 32.43
N PHE A 738 -29.65 -2.31 33.44
CA PHE A 738 -29.42 -3.54 34.20
C PHE A 738 -29.88 -4.82 33.50
N THR A 739 -30.67 -4.72 32.43
CA THR A 739 -31.15 -5.90 31.67
C THR A 739 -30.53 -6.07 30.33
N GLU A 740 -30.30 -4.99 29.60
CA GLU A 740 -29.89 -5.00 28.17
C GLU A 740 -28.42 -4.67 27.97
N GLN A 741 -27.84 -3.92 28.90
CA GLN A 741 -26.43 -3.55 28.78
C GLN A 741 -25.54 -4.72 29.16
N PRO A 742 -24.43 -4.89 28.49
CA PRO A 742 -23.47 -5.95 28.77
C PRO A 742 -22.78 -5.67 30.12
N LEU A 743 -23.23 -6.34 31.15
CA LEU A 743 -22.65 -6.26 32.48
C LEU A 743 -21.82 -7.52 32.76
N ILE A 744 -20.73 -7.37 33.48
CA ILE A 744 -19.92 -8.48 33.93
C ILE A 744 -20.36 -8.80 35.36
N TYR A 745 -20.99 -9.94 35.52
CA TYR A 745 -21.39 -10.46 36.81
C TYR A 745 -20.52 -11.66 37.20
N LYS A 746 -20.20 -11.74 38.50
CA LYS A 746 -19.60 -12.93 39.11
C LYS A 746 -20.44 -13.39 40.28
N THR A 747 -20.53 -14.68 40.44
CA THR A 747 -21.22 -15.33 41.57
C THR A 747 -20.20 -15.80 42.60
N VAL A 748 -20.67 -16.01 43.83
CA VAL A 748 -19.83 -16.56 44.92
C VAL A 748 -19.31 -17.95 44.55
N ALA A 749 -20.09 -18.74 43.80
CA ALA A 749 -19.69 -20.07 43.35
C ALA A 749 -18.53 -20.09 42.33
N ASP A 750 -18.35 -19.01 41.58
CA ASP A 750 -17.26 -18.89 40.61
C ASP A 750 -15.96 -18.34 41.21
N THR A 751 -15.93 -18.18 42.52
CA THR A 751 -14.88 -17.51 43.24
C THR A 751 -13.70 -18.40 43.62
N THR A 752 -12.96 -18.92 42.73
CA THR A 752 -11.53 -18.95 42.92
C THR A 752 -10.95 -17.57 42.54
N ILE A 753 -11.51 -16.53 43.12
CA ILE A 753 -11.11 -15.19 42.86
C ILE A 753 -9.86 -14.94 43.65
N MET A 754 -8.75 -14.85 42.93
CA MET A 754 -7.54 -14.21 43.40
C MET A 754 -6.87 -14.84 44.63
N GLY A 755 -7.01 -16.13 44.85
CA GLY A 755 -6.40 -16.77 46.01
C GLY A 755 -6.96 -16.29 47.33
N ILE A 756 -8.14 -15.69 47.38
CA ILE A 756 -8.94 -15.51 48.55
C ILE A 756 -9.74 -16.79 48.72
N ASP A 757 -9.38 -17.62 49.71
CA ASP A 757 -10.21 -18.69 50.14
C ASP A 757 -11.52 -18.07 50.67
N VAL A 758 -12.63 -18.40 50.01
CA VAL A 758 -13.94 -18.05 50.51
C VAL A 758 -14.14 -18.83 51.80
N ILE A 759 -14.04 -18.16 52.95
CA ILE A 759 -14.33 -18.78 54.25
C ILE A 759 -15.81 -18.99 54.32
N GLU A 760 -16.23 -20.28 54.37
CA GLU A 760 -17.62 -20.63 54.61
C GLU A 760 -18.11 -19.97 55.91
N GLY A 761 -19.15 -19.18 55.83
CA GLY A 761 -19.97 -18.86 56.96
C GLY A 761 -20.27 -17.43 57.31
N ASP A 762 -19.43 -16.43 57.01
CA ASP A 762 -19.67 -15.04 57.39
C ASP A 762 -19.30 -14.07 56.24
N PHE A 763 -19.94 -14.28 55.12
CA PHE A 763 -19.81 -13.36 54.01
C PHE A 763 -20.80 -12.20 54.21
N GLU A 764 -20.38 -11.16 54.90
CA GLU A 764 -21.04 -9.85 54.79
C GLU A 764 -20.63 -9.26 53.45
N GLY A 765 -21.57 -8.94 52.61
CA GLY A 765 -21.36 -8.41 51.26
C GLY A 765 -20.44 -7.19 51.06
N LYS A 766 -19.63 -6.92 52.06
CA LYS A 766 -18.63 -5.86 52.12
C LYS A 766 -17.19 -6.32 51.88
N LEU A 767 -16.96 -7.60 51.53
CA LEU A 767 -15.58 -8.11 51.39
C LEU A 767 -14.77 -7.34 50.31
N PHE A 768 -15.43 -6.75 49.36
CA PHE A 768 -14.80 -5.92 48.36
C PHE A 768 -14.59 -4.49 48.84
N ASN A 769 -15.45 -3.98 49.75
CA ASN A 769 -15.37 -2.61 50.20
C ASN A 769 -14.13 -2.34 51.02
N ASP A 770 -13.81 -3.21 51.96
CA ASP A 770 -12.80 -2.85 52.94
C ASP A 770 -11.36 -3.20 52.55
N SER A 771 -11.14 -4.12 51.63
CA SER A 771 -9.78 -4.53 51.32
C SER A 771 -9.32 -4.18 49.90
N ILE A 772 -10.22 -4.01 48.94
CA ILE A 772 -9.89 -3.69 47.56
C ILE A 772 -10.25 -2.25 47.22
N ILE A 773 -11.27 -1.70 47.86
CA ILE A 773 -11.79 -0.36 47.59
C ILE A 773 -11.03 0.71 48.37
N GLU A 774 -10.59 0.47 49.58
CA GLU A 774 -9.78 1.41 50.34
C GLU A 774 -8.40 1.72 49.76
N GLY A 775 -7.86 0.84 48.91
CA GLY A 775 -6.57 1.04 48.25
C GLY A 775 -6.66 1.64 46.85
N ILE A 776 -7.85 1.83 46.31
CA ILE A 776 -8.04 2.39 44.96
C ILE A 776 -8.61 3.78 45.13
N GLU A 777 -7.80 4.81 44.81
CA GLU A 777 -8.34 6.13 44.53
C GLU A 777 -9.28 5.98 43.35
N TRP A 778 -10.55 5.92 43.58
CA TRP A 778 -11.60 5.97 42.58
C TRP A 778 -11.59 7.36 41.94
N ASP A 779 -10.59 7.60 41.10
CA ASP A 779 -10.68 8.73 40.21
C ASP A 779 -11.84 8.49 39.25
N ASN A 780 -12.24 9.51 38.56
CA ASN A 780 -13.47 9.58 37.75
C ASN A 780 -13.59 8.53 36.63
N TYR A 781 -12.69 7.57 36.52
CA TYR A 781 -12.57 6.62 35.43
C TYR A 781 -12.87 5.17 35.76
N LYS A 782 -13.06 4.86 37.04
CA LYS A 782 -13.31 3.48 37.49
C LYS A 782 -14.60 3.42 38.30
N THR A 783 -15.60 2.79 37.73
CA THR A 783 -16.88 2.58 38.40
C THR A 783 -17.04 1.10 38.69
N VAL A 784 -16.53 0.69 39.81
CA VAL A 784 -16.91 -0.58 40.41
C VAL A 784 -17.96 -0.26 41.49
N LEU A 785 -19.13 -0.82 41.35
CA LEU A 785 -20.20 -0.58 42.29
C LEU A 785 -20.10 -1.57 43.44
N ASP A 786 -20.24 -1.01 44.64
CA ASP A 786 -20.56 -1.77 45.81
C ASP A 786 -21.98 -2.31 45.72
N LEU A 787 -22.12 -3.61 45.61
CA LEU A 787 -23.38 -4.27 45.76
C LEU A 787 -23.52 -4.65 47.23
N GLU A 788 -24.27 -3.86 48.01
CA GLU A 788 -24.65 -4.24 49.35
C GLU A 788 -25.73 -5.31 49.31
N PHE A 789 -25.40 -6.50 49.85
CA PHE A 789 -26.37 -7.55 50.09
C PHE A 789 -26.98 -7.34 51.50
N ARG A 790 -28.28 -7.01 51.60
CA ARG A 790 -28.93 -6.96 52.90
C ARG A 790 -29.23 -8.34 53.43
N LYS A 791 -28.88 -8.53 54.68
CA LYS A 791 -28.99 -9.79 55.46
C LYS A 791 -30.40 -10.32 55.72
N ASP A 792 -31.48 -9.59 55.31
CA ASP A 792 -32.83 -9.95 55.75
C ASP A 792 -33.43 -11.19 55.05
N ASP A 793 -32.82 -11.65 53.99
CA ASP A 793 -33.18 -12.92 53.38
C ASP A 793 -32.00 -13.88 53.42
N LYS A 794 -32.05 -14.89 54.27
CA LYS A 794 -31.07 -15.97 54.37
C LYS A 794 -30.89 -16.81 53.09
N ASP A 795 -31.69 -16.53 52.09
CA ASP A 795 -31.69 -17.21 50.78
C ASP A 795 -31.07 -16.41 49.65
N THR A 796 -30.49 -15.24 49.94
CA THR A 796 -29.88 -14.36 48.90
C THR A 796 -28.36 -14.24 49.00
N ARG A 797 -27.69 -15.32 49.31
CA ARG A 797 -26.24 -15.43 49.17
C ARG A 797 -25.88 -16.16 47.90
#